data_f4b13dff1de74dd49eed4083ca490ceb
#
_entry.id   f4b13dff1de74dd49eed4083ca490ceb
#
_cell.length_a   1.000
_cell.length_b   1.000
_cell.length_c   1.000
_cell.angle_alpha   90.00
_cell.angle_beta   90.00
_cell.angle_gamma   90.00
#
_symmetry.space_group_name_H-M   'P 1'
#
loop_
_entity.id
_entity.type
_entity.pdbx_description
1 polymer ?
#
loop_
_entity_poly.entity_id
_entity_poly.type
_entity_poly.pdbx_seq_one_letter_code
_entity_poly.pdbx_strand_id
1 'polypeptide(L)'
;MKKWMIVLLAMIIVMPLSSDLYAASKKKKKKGTATATLPAPKKVSPYEKLLKGKNVETSKSDFITLHKVGSKLYFEIPLKYMDREILLASTVTNVTSPEFCDIGYKANNPLHLKFTKRDSSIFLRYVSTGVTTDNLQKAMNNVYGDPILYAYDVKAYNPDSTAVVIDMTTLFTTNVKDLSFFADAMMGGMVKISSSFKKEASYLDEIKAFDDNLSVKTVMSYGVSLSVMGMMKLMDDYPFTATVTRSILLLPEDKMIPRISDSRVGIFNSTKTRLSITKEDEIGNYSVAHRWRLEPKDVEAYKRGELVEPVKQIVFYVDDAFPELWKEPIRQAVTTWNAAFEKIGFKNVMVAKDFPKDDPDFDPDNLKYSCIRYVANSTANAMGPSWTDPTTGEIINASVLVYGNIIQLINNWRFVQTAQLDPSVRGKKLPDDVVKASLIYVVAHEVGHCLGFMHNMASSAAFPVDSLRSASFTQKYGTTPCIMDYARFNYVAQPGDKGVKLTPPNLGVYDEFLIKWNYQYIPGTRDEWEEQPIVEQWVDEHAGDPIYRYGRQQIQSRYDPSAIEEDLGDDPMKASEYGVKNLKYILSNLQGWINDDPDYSHRQALYGQIMTQYYRYLKNVMYNIGGIYLTEVKEGTPGKRYEAVPKARQKASMAWVLKQFKSMDWLNNAELKAHFPLSVDGSAIVRSRVAGDIQGLIGNVILSSHVASSPYSINEFMTDLYNGTWSNLLQGKVLTEGDKILQNTMVDMVCASLNDGGAKKSASPFGFVPSVDEIVAYGADESGLISRFADQFRAVDEEYGRGYVASNMVADQFGTPGYGWQRTVATTAIDDSKAYLQDMAVKSRNLLRSKIGGMSGNAKVHYQSLLIKLNNALKDKL
;
A
#
# COMPACT_ATOMS: atom_id res chain seq x y z
N MET A 1 39.68 -31.76 18.81
CA MET A 1 40.89 -32.40 18.26
C MET A 1 41.08 -31.92 16.84
N LYS A 2 42.13 -31.13 16.71
CA LYS A 2 43.17 -31.08 15.65
C LYS A 2 42.66 -30.93 14.21
N LYS A 3 42.81 -29.68 13.64
CA LYS A 3 43.98 -29.10 12.93
C LYS A 3 44.18 -29.71 11.54
N TRP A 4 44.18 -28.83 10.53
CA TRP A 4 45.25 -28.33 9.66
C TRP A 4 44.62 -27.38 8.69
N MET A 5 44.83 -26.20 8.52
CA MET A 5 45.81 -25.12 8.39
C MET A 5 46.81 -25.28 7.23
N ILE A 6 46.68 -24.36 6.25
CA ILE A 6 47.68 -23.67 5.42
C ILE A 6 48.50 -24.50 4.44
N VAL A 7 48.52 -24.11 3.16
CA VAL A 7 49.74 -23.67 2.44
C VAL A 7 49.38 -22.74 1.27
N LEU A 8 49.92 -21.53 1.34
CA LEU A 8 50.22 -20.61 0.24
C LEU A 8 51.42 -21.13 -0.53
N LEU A 9 51.46 -21.04 -1.84
CA LEU A 9 52.74 -20.73 -2.54
C LEU A 9 52.48 -20.13 -3.92
N ALA A 10 53.09 -18.98 -4.12
CA ALA A 10 53.24 -18.29 -5.38
C ALA A 10 54.23 -19.00 -6.30
N MET A 11 54.04 -18.93 -7.60
CA MET A 11 55.13 -19.02 -8.57
C MET A 11 54.91 -18.06 -9.73
N ILE A 12 55.77 -17.07 -9.73
CA ILE A 12 56.18 -16.23 -10.87
C ILE A 12 57.18 -17.02 -11.70
N ILE A 13 57.10 -17.02 -13.00
CA ILE A 13 58.24 -17.17 -13.96
C ILE A 13 57.69 -16.88 -15.37
N VAL A 14 58.01 -15.70 -15.89
CA VAL A 14 59.02 -15.34 -16.91
C VAL A 14 58.55 -15.48 -18.36
N MET A 15 58.53 -14.33 -19.00
CA MET A 15 58.59 -14.15 -20.48
C MET A 15 59.93 -14.69 -21.08
N PRO A 16 59.95 -14.87 -22.38
CA PRO A 16 61.05 -14.21 -23.11
C PRO A 16 60.50 -13.34 -24.29
N LEU A 17 61.11 -12.18 -24.35
CA LEU A 17 61.31 -11.36 -25.55
C LEU A 17 62.27 -12.07 -26.56
N SER A 18 61.97 -11.92 -27.83
CA SER A 18 62.97 -11.88 -28.89
C SER A 18 62.36 -11.10 -30.06
N SER A 19 62.75 -9.92 -30.23
CA SER A 19 63.72 -9.21 -31.05
C SER A 19 63.61 -9.44 -32.56
N ASP A 20 63.48 -8.32 -33.18
CA ASP A 20 63.66 -7.92 -34.55
C ASP A 20 64.58 -8.73 -35.46
N LEU A 21 64.20 -8.86 -36.72
CA LEU A 21 65.18 -8.88 -37.81
C LEU A 21 64.60 -8.21 -39.08
N TYR A 22 65.21 -7.10 -39.38
CA TYR A 22 65.15 -6.43 -40.67
C TYR A 22 65.70 -7.32 -41.78
N ALA A 23 65.02 -7.36 -42.92
CA ALA A 23 65.71 -7.64 -44.20
C ALA A 23 65.05 -6.81 -45.33
N ALA A 24 65.91 -5.91 -45.81
CA ALA A 24 65.69 -5.16 -47.03
C ALA A 24 66.00 -6.00 -48.24
N SER A 25 65.26 -6.00 -49.31
CA SER A 25 65.71 -6.39 -50.65
C SER A 25 64.87 -5.73 -51.77
N LYS A 26 65.52 -4.83 -52.40
CA LYS A 26 65.62 -4.48 -53.82
C LYS A 26 64.33 -4.40 -54.69
N LYS A 27 64.18 -3.17 -55.19
CA LYS A 27 63.39 -2.75 -56.36
C LYS A 27 63.76 -3.56 -57.64
N LYS A 28 62.72 -3.98 -58.36
CA LYS A 28 62.72 -4.11 -59.79
C LYS A 28 61.49 -3.40 -60.40
N LYS A 29 61.73 -2.35 -61.15
CA LYS A 29 60.77 -1.69 -62.04
C LYS A 29 60.37 -2.66 -63.16
N LYS A 30 59.04 -2.84 -63.36
CA LYS A 30 58.48 -3.19 -64.67
C LYS A 30 57.28 -2.29 -64.95
N LYS A 31 57.31 -1.76 -66.19
CA LYS A 31 56.32 -0.84 -66.79
C LYS A 31 54.98 -1.56 -67.02
N GLY A 32 53.94 -0.86 -66.79
CA GLY A 32 52.77 -0.62 -67.61
C GLY A 32 51.73 -1.74 -67.80
N THR A 33 50.62 -1.51 -67.24
CA THR A 33 49.32 -1.53 -67.98
C THR A 33 48.25 -0.93 -67.04
N ALA A 34 47.51 -0.01 -67.52
CA ALA A 34 46.43 0.67 -66.82
C ALA A 34 45.30 -0.35 -66.67
N THR A 35 45.18 -0.86 -65.46
CA THR A 35 43.99 -1.63 -65.06
C THR A 35 43.10 -0.69 -64.25
N ALA A 36 41.83 -0.56 -64.68
CA ALA A 36 40.82 0.23 -64.00
C ALA A 36 40.77 -0.20 -62.52
N THR A 37 41.09 0.68 -61.61
CA THR A 37 40.92 0.51 -60.18
C THR A 37 39.43 0.42 -59.87
N LEU A 38 38.97 -0.80 -59.61
CA LEU A 38 37.71 -0.99 -58.87
C LEU A 38 37.81 -0.15 -57.58
N PRO A 39 36.76 0.59 -57.23
CA PRO A 39 36.72 1.35 -55.99
C PRO A 39 36.95 0.40 -54.83
N ALA A 40 37.87 0.74 -53.97
CA ALA A 40 38.13 -0.02 -52.75
C ALA A 40 36.77 -0.25 -52.00
N PRO A 41 36.54 -1.46 -51.50
CA PRO A 41 35.28 -1.70 -50.80
C PRO A 41 35.16 -0.68 -49.68
N LYS A 42 34.07 0.10 -49.67
CA LYS A 42 33.77 1.04 -48.58
C LYS A 42 33.90 0.30 -47.28
N LYS A 43 34.80 0.75 -46.38
CA LYS A 43 34.91 0.22 -45.03
C LYS A 43 33.54 0.35 -44.36
N VAL A 44 32.85 -0.77 -44.07
CA VAL A 44 31.61 -0.82 -43.35
C VAL A 44 31.84 -0.15 -41.99
N SER A 45 31.05 0.87 -41.67
CA SER A 45 31.18 1.59 -40.39
C SER A 45 30.88 0.67 -39.18
N PRO A 46 31.36 0.98 -37.98
CA PRO A 46 30.98 0.22 -36.77
C PRO A 46 29.45 0.16 -36.58
N TYR A 47 28.73 1.22 -36.88
CA TYR A 47 27.28 1.31 -36.87
C TYR A 47 26.62 0.31 -37.82
N GLU A 48 27.05 0.32 -39.09
CA GLU A 48 26.55 -0.64 -40.09
C GLU A 48 26.91 -2.09 -39.68
N LYS A 49 28.10 -2.33 -39.10
CA LYS A 49 28.48 -3.68 -38.61
C LYS A 49 27.56 -4.16 -37.50
N LEU A 50 27.13 -3.27 -36.62
CA LEU A 50 26.24 -3.57 -35.53
C LEU A 50 24.84 -4.00 -36.01
N LEU A 51 24.32 -3.31 -37.02
CA LEU A 51 22.94 -3.44 -37.51
C LEU A 51 22.79 -4.24 -38.81
N LYS A 52 23.82 -4.33 -39.66
CA LYS A 52 23.73 -4.93 -41.01
C LYS A 52 23.69 -6.48 -40.96
N GLY A 53 22.79 -7.02 -41.76
CA GLY A 53 22.73 -8.46 -42.05
C GLY A 53 22.16 -9.31 -40.93
N LYS A 54 21.49 -8.70 -39.99
CA LYS A 54 20.81 -9.36 -38.83
C LYS A 54 19.33 -9.00 -38.86
N ASN A 55 18.47 -9.83 -38.29
CA ASN A 55 17.11 -9.44 -38.02
C ASN A 55 17.12 -8.30 -37.01
N VAL A 56 17.01 -7.07 -37.47
CA VAL A 56 16.98 -5.87 -36.65
C VAL A 56 15.58 -5.34 -36.64
N GLU A 57 15.00 -5.28 -35.47
CA GLU A 57 13.80 -4.52 -35.18
C GLU A 57 14.22 -3.15 -34.64
N THR A 58 13.71 -2.08 -35.22
CA THR A 58 14.05 -0.71 -34.80
C THR A 58 12.78 0.08 -34.49
N SER A 59 12.70 0.62 -33.30
CA SER A 59 11.69 1.61 -32.90
C SER A 59 12.38 2.98 -32.79
N LYS A 60 11.96 3.91 -33.64
CA LYS A 60 12.59 5.24 -33.82
C LYS A 60 11.82 6.29 -33.02
N SER A 61 12.57 7.21 -32.40
CA SER A 61 12.03 8.46 -31.88
C SER A 61 13.11 9.55 -31.85
N ASP A 62 12.71 10.77 -31.60
CA ASP A 62 13.62 11.89 -31.39
C ASP A 62 14.33 11.83 -30.04
N PHE A 63 13.78 11.09 -29.05
CA PHE A 63 14.36 10.92 -27.73
C PHE A 63 15.47 9.87 -27.77
N ILE A 64 15.14 8.59 -27.86
CA ILE A 64 16.08 7.47 -27.93
C ILE A 64 15.55 6.47 -28.95
N THR A 65 16.34 6.16 -29.97
CA THR A 65 16.01 5.07 -30.89
C THR A 65 16.45 3.72 -30.31
N LEU A 66 15.57 2.73 -30.36
CA LEU A 66 15.80 1.38 -29.85
C LEU A 66 16.07 0.42 -31.00
N HIS A 67 17.11 -0.43 -30.85
CA HIS A 67 17.41 -1.50 -31.79
C HIS A 67 17.45 -2.84 -31.07
N LYS A 68 16.58 -3.77 -31.45
CA LYS A 68 16.62 -5.17 -31.04
C LYS A 68 17.32 -5.99 -32.12
N VAL A 69 18.45 -6.57 -31.77
CA VAL A 69 19.30 -7.37 -32.69
C VAL A 69 19.42 -8.77 -32.11
N GLY A 70 18.56 -9.68 -32.52
CA GLY A 70 18.41 -10.97 -31.87
C GLY A 70 18.00 -10.81 -30.40
N SER A 71 18.81 -11.30 -29.45
CA SER A 71 18.60 -11.14 -28.01
C SER A 71 19.23 -9.89 -27.40
N LYS A 72 19.80 -9.00 -28.24
CA LYS A 72 20.50 -7.78 -27.80
C LYS A 72 19.60 -6.56 -27.94
N LEU A 73 19.73 -5.67 -26.96
CA LEU A 73 19.05 -4.37 -26.95
C LEU A 73 20.11 -3.26 -27.00
N TYR A 74 20.04 -2.42 -28.03
CA TYR A 74 20.89 -1.26 -28.16
C TYR A 74 20.06 0.02 -28.09
N PHE A 75 20.58 1.00 -27.37
CA PHE A 75 20.04 2.36 -27.33
C PHE A 75 20.92 3.25 -28.20
N GLU A 76 20.32 3.92 -29.17
CA GLU A 76 20.91 5.03 -29.89
C GLU A 76 20.44 6.34 -29.24
N ILE A 77 21.34 6.95 -28.45
CA ILE A 77 21.03 8.10 -27.61
C ILE A 77 21.60 9.36 -28.29
N PRO A 78 20.75 10.31 -28.71
CA PRO A 78 21.23 11.59 -29.24
C PRO A 78 22.03 12.35 -28.18
N LEU A 79 23.14 12.94 -28.56
CA LEU A 79 24.05 13.67 -27.68
C LEU A 79 23.40 14.86 -26.98
N LYS A 80 22.34 15.42 -27.58
CA LYS A 80 21.55 16.51 -26.98
C LYS A 80 20.80 16.10 -25.67
N TYR A 81 20.63 14.80 -25.44
CA TYR A 81 19.99 14.27 -24.22
C TYR A 81 20.99 13.82 -23.16
N MET A 82 22.29 14.01 -23.36
CA MET A 82 23.26 13.89 -22.27
C MET A 82 22.97 14.93 -21.18
N ASP A 83 23.14 14.52 -19.94
CA ASP A 83 22.85 15.29 -18.73
C ASP A 83 21.34 15.65 -18.51
N ARG A 84 20.44 15.22 -19.40
CA ARG A 84 18.99 15.35 -19.21
C ARG A 84 18.50 14.33 -18.19
N GLU A 85 17.62 14.79 -17.29
CA GLU A 85 17.03 13.98 -16.25
C GLU A 85 15.94 13.04 -16.80
N ILE A 86 15.98 11.80 -16.35
CA ILE A 86 15.04 10.75 -16.73
C ILE A 86 14.57 9.97 -15.52
N LEU A 87 13.40 9.37 -15.61
CA LEU A 87 12.91 8.36 -14.66
C LEU A 87 12.96 6.97 -15.31
N LEU A 88 13.39 5.96 -14.57
CA LEU A 88 13.39 4.56 -15.01
C LEU A 88 12.67 3.70 -13.97
N ALA A 89 11.66 2.94 -14.39
CA ALA A 89 10.96 2.00 -13.54
C ALA A 89 10.60 0.69 -14.25
N SER A 90 10.39 -0.35 -13.44
CA SER A 90 9.82 -1.64 -13.86
C SER A 90 8.36 -1.73 -13.44
N THR A 91 7.49 -2.11 -14.36
CA THR A 91 6.07 -2.39 -14.11
C THR A 91 5.75 -3.80 -14.58
N VAL A 92 5.06 -4.59 -13.76
CA VAL A 92 4.57 -5.91 -14.15
C VAL A 92 3.34 -5.73 -15.04
N THR A 93 3.36 -6.26 -16.26
CA THR A 93 2.27 -6.08 -17.23
C THR A 93 1.53 -7.37 -17.56
N ASN A 94 2.13 -8.54 -17.27
CA ASN A 94 1.47 -9.84 -17.40
C ASN A 94 2.10 -10.83 -16.41
N VAL A 95 1.34 -11.79 -15.93
CA VAL A 95 1.82 -12.84 -15.02
C VAL A 95 1.15 -14.17 -15.33
N THR A 96 1.85 -15.28 -15.10
CA THR A 96 1.27 -16.64 -15.20
C THR A 96 0.41 -17.01 -13.99
N SER A 97 0.63 -16.34 -12.84
CA SER A 97 -0.19 -16.50 -11.64
C SER A 97 -0.25 -15.18 -10.88
N PRO A 98 -1.44 -14.63 -10.64
CA PRO A 98 -1.61 -13.41 -9.85
C PRO A 98 -1.34 -13.62 -8.34
N GLU A 99 -1.17 -14.86 -7.88
CA GLU A 99 -0.87 -15.17 -6.47
C GLU A 99 0.52 -14.67 -6.04
N PHE A 100 1.46 -14.54 -6.97
CA PHE A 100 2.84 -14.12 -6.67
C PHE A 100 3.10 -12.64 -6.94
N CYS A 101 2.35 -12.03 -7.85
CA CYS A 101 2.53 -10.63 -8.20
C CYS A 101 1.31 -10.08 -8.94
N ASP A 102 0.87 -8.89 -8.57
CA ASP A 102 -0.22 -8.20 -9.25
C ASP A 102 0.25 -7.47 -10.52
N ILE A 103 -0.60 -7.46 -11.54
CA ILE A 103 -0.38 -6.66 -12.75
C ILE A 103 -0.45 -5.17 -12.38
N GLY A 104 0.44 -4.36 -12.95
CA GLY A 104 0.57 -2.94 -12.64
C GLY A 104 1.50 -2.63 -11.46
N TYR A 105 1.94 -3.67 -10.74
CA TYR A 105 2.82 -3.52 -9.59
C TYR A 105 4.18 -2.94 -9.98
N LYS A 106 4.61 -1.93 -9.22
CA LYS A 106 5.95 -1.36 -9.25
C LYS A 106 6.61 -1.62 -7.90
N ALA A 107 7.52 -2.58 -7.84
CA ALA A 107 8.17 -2.95 -6.59
C ALA A 107 9.08 -1.85 -6.02
N ASN A 108 9.60 -1.00 -6.87
CA ASN A 108 10.47 0.11 -6.51
C ASN A 108 9.95 1.42 -7.11
N ASN A 109 10.21 2.52 -6.41
CA ASN A 109 10.00 3.85 -6.97
C ASN A 109 10.83 4.04 -8.25
N PRO A 110 10.37 4.88 -9.19
CA PRO A 110 11.17 5.23 -10.35
C PRO A 110 12.55 5.77 -9.94
N LEU A 111 13.59 5.24 -10.57
CA LEU A 111 14.97 5.71 -10.38
C LEU A 111 15.13 7.05 -11.10
N HIS A 112 15.58 8.07 -10.40
CA HIS A 112 15.89 9.38 -10.96
C HIS A 112 17.33 9.37 -11.47
N LEU A 113 17.52 9.41 -12.79
CA LEU A 113 18.78 9.13 -13.44
C LEU A 113 19.10 10.17 -14.51
N LYS A 114 20.36 10.13 -15.01
CA LYS A 114 20.78 10.80 -16.23
C LYS A 114 21.92 10.06 -16.92
N PHE A 115 22.02 10.18 -18.24
CA PHE A 115 23.17 9.72 -19.01
C PHE A 115 24.22 10.82 -19.07
N THR A 116 25.49 10.49 -18.75
CA THR A 116 26.62 11.40 -18.91
C THR A 116 27.67 10.77 -19.78
N LYS A 117 28.36 11.54 -20.60
CA LYS A 117 29.41 11.05 -21.51
C LYS A 117 30.78 11.52 -21.07
N ARG A 118 31.74 10.58 -21.02
CA ARG A 118 33.14 10.89 -20.86
C ARG A 118 33.96 10.00 -21.78
N ASP A 119 34.74 10.60 -22.66
CA ASP A 119 35.51 9.89 -23.66
C ASP A 119 34.70 8.89 -24.49
N SER A 120 35.00 7.61 -24.43
CA SER A 120 34.29 6.50 -25.09
C SER A 120 33.29 5.79 -24.22
N SER A 121 32.96 6.35 -23.06
CA SER A 121 32.04 5.74 -22.08
C SER A 121 30.82 6.62 -21.82
N ILE A 122 29.69 5.95 -21.64
CA ILE A 122 28.43 6.54 -21.15
C ILE A 122 28.20 6.01 -19.75
N PHE A 123 27.94 6.90 -18.82
CA PHE A 123 27.59 6.57 -17.44
C PHE A 123 26.13 6.86 -17.19
N LEU A 124 25.42 5.90 -16.64
CA LEU A 124 24.09 6.11 -16.09
C LEU A 124 24.26 6.46 -14.62
N ARG A 125 23.84 7.64 -14.21
CA ARG A 125 24.03 8.20 -12.88
C ARG A 125 22.72 8.44 -12.17
N TYR A 126 22.68 8.27 -10.88
CA TYR A 126 21.61 8.84 -10.06
C TYR A 126 21.70 10.36 -10.08
N VAL A 127 20.52 11.00 -10.01
CA VAL A 127 20.42 12.44 -9.80
C VAL A 127 20.12 12.68 -8.33
N SER A 128 21.04 13.38 -7.65
CA SER A 128 20.91 13.69 -6.22
C SER A 128 20.04 14.95 -6.05
N THR A 129 18.73 14.76 -5.84
CA THR A 129 17.78 15.87 -5.59
C THR A 129 17.36 16.01 -4.15
N GLY A 130 17.85 15.13 -3.27
CA GLY A 130 17.50 15.12 -1.84
C GLY A 130 18.05 16.32 -1.06
N VAL A 131 19.10 16.99 -1.55
CA VAL A 131 19.71 18.15 -0.91
C VAL A 131 19.56 19.36 -1.82
N THR A 132 19.06 20.46 -1.27
CA THR A 132 18.87 21.74 -1.97
C THR A 132 19.59 22.87 -1.23
N THR A 133 19.84 23.99 -1.90
CA THR A 133 20.46 25.16 -1.29
C THR A 133 20.04 26.43 -2.00
N ASP A 134 19.99 27.53 -1.23
CA ASP A 134 19.67 28.86 -1.78
C ASP A 134 20.90 29.51 -2.43
N ASN A 135 22.08 29.34 -1.84
CA ASN A 135 23.28 30.10 -2.22
C ASN A 135 24.61 29.37 -2.05
N LEU A 136 24.57 28.08 -1.70
CA LEU A 136 25.77 27.25 -1.49
C LEU A 136 26.02 26.27 -2.63
N GLN A 137 25.46 26.48 -3.83
CA GLN A 137 25.53 25.52 -4.94
C GLN A 137 26.96 25.09 -5.28
N LYS A 138 27.91 26.02 -5.27
CA LYS A 138 29.33 25.70 -5.49
C LYS A 138 29.91 24.81 -4.40
N ALA A 139 29.57 25.07 -3.14
CA ALA A 139 30.03 24.26 -2.00
C ALA A 139 29.36 22.89 -2.03
N MET A 140 28.07 22.85 -2.33
CA MET A 140 27.30 21.61 -2.48
C MET A 140 27.86 20.71 -3.58
N ASN A 141 28.18 21.26 -4.75
CA ASN A 141 28.77 20.53 -5.86
C ASN A 141 30.17 19.95 -5.55
N ASN A 142 30.87 20.51 -4.55
CA ASN A 142 32.16 19.97 -4.10
C ASN A 142 32.01 18.79 -3.14
N VAL A 143 30.84 18.62 -2.54
CA VAL A 143 30.58 17.59 -1.49
C VAL A 143 29.65 16.52 -2.00
N TYR A 144 28.61 16.89 -2.72
CA TYR A 144 27.60 15.96 -3.24
C TYR A 144 27.81 15.79 -4.75
N GLY A 145 27.93 14.55 -5.16
CA GLY A 145 28.03 14.17 -6.57
C GLY A 145 26.99 13.12 -6.92
N ASP A 146 26.67 13.00 -8.20
CA ASP A 146 25.76 11.99 -8.72
C ASP A 146 26.49 10.64 -8.82
N PRO A 147 26.10 9.61 -8.04
CA PRO A 147 26.77 8.32 -8.08
C PRO A 147 26.55 7.61 -9.42
N ILE A 148 27.56 6.89 -9.89
CA ILE A 148 27.46 6.07 -11.09
C ILE A 148 26.74 4.77 -10.72
N LEU A 149 25.61 4.49 -11.40
CA LEU A 149 24.89 3.24 -11.29
C LEU A 149 25.46 2.18 -12.24
N TYR A 150 25.62 2.55 -13.53
CA TYR A 150 26.17 1.68 -14.57
C TYR A 150 27.09 2.45 -15.52
N ALA A 151 28.02 1.71 -16.15
CA ALA A 151 28.91 2.23 -17.18
C ALA A 151 28.77 1.39 -18.45
N TYR A 152 28.74 2.05 -19.60
CA TYR A 152 28.56 1.46 -20.92
C TYR A 152 29.62 1.97 -21.89
N ASP A 153 30.23 1.07 -22.67
CA ASP A 153 31.09 1.46 -23.78
C ASP A 153 30.25 1.97 -24.95
N VAL A 154 30.70 3.02 -25.60
CA VAL A 154 30.17 3.43 -26.88
C VAL A 154 30.53 2.38 -27.94
N LYS A 155 29.53 1.67 -28.46
CA LYS A 155 29.71 0.63 -29.50
C LYS A 155 29.85 1.22 -30.90
N ALA A 156 29.16 2.32 -31.17
CA ALA A 156 29.22 3.06 -32.42
C ALA A 156 28.69 4.47 -32.25
N TYR A 157 28.98 5.35 -33.20
CA TYR A 157 28.21 6.56 -33.43
C TYR A 157 27.28 6.32 -34.63
N ASN A 158 26.15 6.98 -34.66
CA ASN A 158 25.27 7.01 -35.83
C ASN A 158 25.97 7.67 -37.01
N PRO A 159 25.47 7.56 -38.25
CA PRO A 159 26.19 8.02 -39.45
C PRO A 159 26.61 9.48 -39.44
N ASP A 160 25.85 10.37 -38.83
CA ASP A 160 26.11 11.81 -38.70
C ASP A 160 26.82 12.20 -37.39
N SER A 161 27.15 11.24 -36.56
CA SER A 161 27.82 11.42 -35.26
C SER A 161 27.07 12.28 -34.24
N THR A 162 25.74 12.38 -34.38
CA THR A 162 24.85 13.12 -33.46
C THR A 162 24.35 12.28 -32.31
N ALA A 163 24.50 10.94 -32.39
CA ALA A 163 24.06 10.00 -31.37
C ALA A 163 25.10 8.90 -31.13
N VAL A 164 25.09 8.34 -29.93
CA VAL A 164 25.91 7.21 -29.50
C VAL A 164 25.06 5.96 -29.32
N VAL A 165 25.61 4.81 -29.68
CA VAL A 165 24.96 3.51 -29.51
C VAL A 165 25.64 2.73 -28.38
N ILE A 166 24.87 2.28 -27.40
CA ILE A 166 25.30 1.49 -26.25
C ILE A 166 24.49 0.20 -26.11
N ASP A 167 25.05 -0.83 -25.46
CA ASP A 167 24.38 -2.12 -25.19
C ASP A 167 23.69 -2.08 -23.85
N MET A 168 22.36 -2.00 -23.85
CA MET A 168 21.51 -1.95 -22.65
C MET A 168 20.92 -3.33 -22.28
N THR A 169 21.33 -4.39 -22.99
CA THR A 169 20.73 -5.73 -22.83
C THR A 169 20.63 -6.16 -21.37
N THR A 170 21.75 -6.12 -20.63
CA THR A 170 21.78 -6.62 -19.26
C THR A 170 20.81 -5.89 -18.34
N LEU A 171 20.76 -4.56 -18.44
CA LEU A 171 19.87 -3.75 -17.59
C LEU A 171 18.40 -4.06 -17.86
N PHE A 172 18.02 -4.38 -19.08
CA PHE A 172 16.62 -4.58 -19.46
C PHE A 172 16.17 -6.04 -19.48
N THR A 173 17.07 -7.01 -19.57
CA THR A 173 16.70 -8.43 -19.72
C THR A 173 17.11 -9.33 -18.55
N THR A 174 17.70 -8.77 -17.48
CA THR A 174 18.09 -9.57 -16.30
C THR A 174 17.44 -9.02 -15.02
N ASN A 175 17.45 -9.85 -13.97
CA ASN A 175 16.93 -9.47 -12.67
C ASN A 175 17.97 -8.63 -11.91
N VAL A 176 18.12 -7.36 -12.30
CA VAL A 176 18.96 -6.40 -11.58
C VAL A 176 18.23 -5.91 -10.33
N LYS A 177 18.96 -5.79 -9.22
CA LYS A 177 18.41 -5.47 -7.90
C LYS A 177 17.55 -4.19 -7.90
N ASP A 178 18.04 -3.13 -8.53
CA ASP A 178 17.40 -1.81 -8.50
C ASP A 178 16.09 -1.76 -9.30
N LEU A 179 15.87 -2.73 -10.20
CA LEU A 179 14.70 -2.86 -11.07
C LEU A 179 13.94 -4.17 -10.85
N SER A 180 14.30 -4.94 -9.81
CA SER A 180 13.62 -6.19 -9.49
C SER A 180 12.20 -5.90 -9.03
N PHE A 181 11.24 -6.58 -9.63
CA PHE A 181 9.83 -6.53 -9.23
C PHE A 181 9.47 -7.66 -8.25
N PHE A 182 10.35 -8.65 -8.11
CA PHE A 182 10.15 -9.78 -7.23
C PHE A 182 11.14 -9.67 -6.07
N ALA A 183 10.65 -9.42 -4.87
CA ALA A 183 11.45 -9.41 -3.66
C ALA A 183 11.15 -10.65 -2.82
N ASP A 184 12.18 -11.24 -2.23
CA ASP A 184 11.98 -12.26 -1.21
C ASP A 184 11.18 -11.65 -0.05
N ALA A 185 10.10 -12.31 0.33
CA ALA A 185 9.20 -11.83 1.37
C ALA A 185 9.05 -12.84 2.51
N MET A 186 8.85 -12.31 3.71
CA MET A 186 8.45 -13.09 4.88
C MET A 186 7.00 -12.74 5.22
N MET A 187 6.08 -13.66 4.99
CA MET A 187 4.66 -13.48 5.31
C MET A 187 4.39 -14.00 6.73
N GLY A 188 3.82 -13.14 7.59
CA GLY A 188 3.47 -13.51 8.97
C GLY A 188 4.63 -13.97 9.85
N GLY A 189 5.88 -13.70 9.44
CA GLY A 189 7.08 -14.13 10.17
C GLY A 189 7.42 -15.62 10.07
N MET A 190 6.60 -16.43 9.42
CA MET A 190 6.76 -17.88 9.34
C MET A 190 6.89 -18.41 7.92
N VAL A 191 6.24 -17.80 6.95
CA VAL A 191 6.27 -18.22 5.55
C VAL A 191 7.27 -17.37 4.77
N LYS A 192 8.30 -18.00 4.23
CA LYS A 192 9.29 -17.34 3.38
C LYS A 192 8.98 -17.65 1.91
N ILE A 193 8.77 -16.59 1.12
CA ILE A 193 8.74 -16.66 -0.34
C ILE A 193 10.11 -16.26 -0.84
N SER A 194 10.72 -17.08 -1.69
CA SER A 194 11.98 -16.79 -2.35
C SER A 194 11.90 -17.12 -3.84
N SER A 195 12.68 -16.41 -4.64
CA SER A 195 12.68 -16.60 -6.09
C SER A 195 14.09 -16.83 -6.64
N SER A 196 14.20 -17.63 -7.69
CA SER A 196 15.42 -17.85 -8.47
C SER A 196 15.17 -17.45 -9.92
N PHE A 197 15.91 -16.46 -10.42
CA PHE A 197 15.79 -15.99 -11.80
C PHE A 197 16.32 -17.03 -12.79
N LYS A 198 15.54 -17.38 -13.82
CA LYS A 198 15.87 -18.35 -14.88
C LYS A 198 16.28 -17.59 -16.16
N LYS A 199 17.53 -17.26 -16.29
CA LYS A 199 18.06 -16.46 -17.41
C LYS A 199 17.77 -17.11 -18.77
N GLU A 200 17.89 -18.42 -18.87
CA GLU A 200 17.71 -19.20 -20.12
C GLU A 200 16.26 -19.22 -20.60
N ALA A 201 15.32 -19.00 -19.69
CA ALA A 201 13.89 -18.93 -19.97
C ALA A 201 13.36 -17.49 -20.03
N SER A 202 14.25 -16.51 -20.07
CA SER A 202 13.93 -15.08 -20.09
C SER A 202 14.44 -14.44 -21.38
N TYR A 203 13.61 -13.57 -22.00
CA TYR A 203 13.97 -12.95 -23.28
C TYR A 203 13.34 -11.59 -23.47
N LEU A 204 13.98 -10.76 -24.32
CA LEU A 204 13.49 -9.49 -24.77
C LEU A 204 12.31 -9.70 -25.73
N ASP A 205 11.16 -9.13 -25.42
CA ASP A 205 9.92 -9.31 -26.19
C ASP A 205 9.69 -8.13 -27.14
N GLU A 206 9.26 -6.98 -26.66
CA GLU A 206 8.85 -5.82 -27.46
C GLU A 206 9.66 -4.57 -27.09
N ILE A 207 9.90 -3.73 -28.09
CA ILE A 207 10.54 -2.42 -27.90
C ILE A 207 9.68 -1.32 -28.52
N LYS A 208 9.42 -0.24 -27.80
CA LYS A 208 8.70 0.94 -28.28
C LYS A 208 9.42 2.21 -27.85
N ALA A 209 9.65 3.11 -28.78
CA ALA A 209 10.24 4.42 -28.53
C ALA A 209 9.22 5.51 -28.91
N PHE A 210 9.08 6.52 -28.03
CA PHE A 210 8.17 7.64 -28.16
C PHE A 210 8.94 8.96 -28.04
N ASP A 211 8.31 10.10 -28.24
CA ASP A 211 9.00 11.39 -28.31
C ASP A 211 9.70 11.80 -27.02
N ASP A 212 9.17 11.41 -25.87
CA ASP A 212 9.68 11.76 -24.54
C ASP A 212 9.79 10.55 -23.58
N ASN A 213 9.52 9.35 -24.09
CA ASN A 213 9.61 8.13 -23.27
C ASN A 213 9.88 6.90 -24.15
N LEU A 214 10.16 5.79 -23.50
CA LEU A 214 10.30 4.49 -24.14
C LEU A 214 9.80 3.36 -23.23
N SER A 215 9.45 2.25 -23.86
CA SER A 215 8.94 1.05 -23.22
C SER A 215 9.64 -0.19 -23.78
N VAL A 216 10.18 -1.02 -22.90
CA VAL A 216 10.83 -2.29 -23.26
C VAL A 216 10.21 -3.41 -22.45
N LYS A 217 9.54 -4.35 -23.14
CA LYS A 217 8.94 -5.53 -22.54
C LYS A 217 9.92 -6.69 -22.56
N THR A 218 10.05 -7.33 -21.40
CA THR A 218 10.88 -8.51 -21.22
C THR A 218 10.07 -9.59 -20.52
N VAL A 219 10.06 -10.79 -21.08
CA VAL A 219 9.52 -11.98 -20.42
C VAL A 219 10.58 -12.50 -19.47
N MET A 220 10.27 -12.55 -18.17
CA MET A 220 11.17 -12.93 -17.10
C MET A 220 10.62 -14.14 -16.35
N SER A 221 11.40 -15.22 -16.30
CA SER A 221 10.99 -16.47 -15.67
C SER A 221 11.77 -16.71 -14.38
N TYR A 222 11.07 -17.29 -13.40
CA TYR A 222 11.58 -17.58 -12.06
C TYR A 222 11.15 -18.98 -11.61
N GLY A 223 11.92 -19.55 -10.71
CA GLY A 223 11.48 -20.62 -9.84
C GLY A 223 11.11 -20.05 -8.48
N VAL A 224 9.84 -20.18 -8.07
CA VAL A 224 9.34 -19.68 -6.79
C VAL A 224 9.33 -20.79 -5.77
N SER A 225 9.87 -20.54 -4.59
CA SER A 225 9.87 -21.48 -3.48
C SER A 225 9.19 -20.88 -2.26
N LEU A 226 8.33 -21.68 -1.63
CA LEU A 226 7.60 -21.33 -0.42
C LEU A 226 8.04 -22.26 0.70
N SER A 227 8.50 -21.69 1.82
CA SER A 227 8.90 -22.47 2.97
C SER A 227 8.31 -21.93 4.27
N VAL A 228 7.89 -22.84 5.16
CA VAL A 228 7.37 -22.51 6.48
C VAL A 228 8.47 -22.75 7.53
N MET A 229 8.71 -21.74 8.38
CA MET A 229 9.73 -21.77 9.45
C MET A 229 11.15 -22.16 8.94
N GLY A 230 11.41 -22.02 7.65
CA GLY A 230 12.70 -22.43 7.04
C GLY A 230 12.96 -23.94 7.02
N MET A 231 12.01 -24.75 7.45
CA MET A 231 12.18 -26.21 7.59
C MET A 231 11.29 -27.02 6.63
N MET A 232 10.06 -26.59 6.40
CA MET A 232 9.13 -27.29 5.53
C MET A 232 8.92 -26.53 4.24
N LYS A 233 9.30 -27.13 3.10
CA LYS A 233 9.03 -26.58 1.78
C LYS A 233 7.61 -26.98 1.36
N LEU A 234 6.74 -25.99 1.19
CA LEU A 234 5.39 -26.18 0.63
C LEU A 234 5.43 -26.19 -0.89
N MET A 235 6.38 -25.41 -1.46
CA MET A 235 6.60 -25.28 -2.89
C MET A 235 8.09 -25.13 -3.14
N ASP A 236 8.62 -25.80 -4.15
CA ASP A 236 10.04 -25.73 -4.49
C ASP A 236 10.22 -25.56 -5.99
N ASP A 237 10.89 -24.45 -6.37
CA ASP A 237 11.20 -24.08 -7.75
C ASP A 237 10.00 -24.11 -8.71
N TYR A 238 8.83 -23.71 -8.20
CA TYR A 238 7.60 -23.65 -9.00
C TYR A 238 7.75 -22.64 -10.15
N PRO A 239 7.42 -23.01 -11.40
CA PRO A 239 7.62 -22.11 -12.53
C PRO A 239 6.67 -20.93 -12.50
N PHE A 240 7.23 -19.72 -12.48
CA PHE A 240 6.50 -18.47 -12.56
C PHE A 240 7.14 -17.59 -13.64
N THR A 241 6.30 -17.02 -14.51
CA THR A 241 6.76 -16.10 -15.55
C THR A 241 5.95 -14.82 -15.49
N ALA A 242 6.65 -13.70 -15.58
CA ALA A 242 6.05 -12.37 -15.68
C ALA A 242 6.58 -11.63 -16.92
N THR A 243 5.72 -10.87 -17.57
CA THR A 243 6.17 -9.83 -18.52
C THR A 243 6.36 -8.55 -17.74
N VAL A 244 7.54 -7.98 -17.84
CA VAL A 244 7.94 -6.75 -17.16
C VAL A 244 8.21 -5.69 -18.21
N THR A 245 7.53 -4.56 -18.08
CA THR A 245 7.77 -3.37 -18.88
C THR A 245 8.70 -2.45 -18.10
N ARG A 246 9.89 -2.18 -18.67
CA ARG A 246 10.82 -1.17 -18.15
C ARG A 246 10.72 0.07 -19.01
N SER A 247 10.28 1.16 -18.40
CA SER A 247 10.03 2.42 -19.08
C SER A 247 11.03 3.48 -18.63
N ILE A 248 11.51 4.27 -19.59
CA ILE A 248 12.25 5.50 -19.33
C ILE A 248 11.37 6.68 -19.75
N LEU A 249 11.22 7.65 -18.86
CA LEU A 249 10.51 8.90 -19.09
C LEU A 249 11.49 10.07 -19.00
N LEU A 250 11.51 10.92 -20.01
CA LEU A 250 12.27 12.17 -20.03
C LEU A 250 11.55 13.23 -19.18
N LEU A 251 12.24 13.81 -18.20
CA LEU A 251 11.67 14.88 -17.40
C LEU A 251 11.70 16.24 -18.11
N PRO A 252 10.71 17.11 -17.83
CA PRO A 252 10.68 18.46 -18.40
C PRO A 252 11.91 19.30 -18.00
N GLU A 253 12.40 20.13 -18.90
CA GLU A 253 13.42 21.15 -18.59
C GLU A 253 12.82 22.35 -17.87
N ASP A 254 11.65 22.77 -18.33
CA ASP A 254 10.88 23.83 -17.68
C ASP A 254 10.18 23.23 -16.46
N LYS A 255 10.78 23.42 -15.29
CA LYS A 255 10.34 22.82 -14.03
C LYS A 255 9.14 23.59 -13.46
N MET A 256 8.13 22.84 -13.02
CA MET A 256 7.02 23.39 -12.26
C MET A 256 7.53 24.02 -10.95
N ILE A 257 6.96 25.12 -10.51
CA ILE A 257 7.20 25.66 -9.16
C ILE A 257 6.71 24.63 -8.14
N PRO A 258 7.59 24.10 -7.27
CA PRO A 258 7.17 23.17 -6.23
C PRO A 258 6.17 23.81 -5.26
N ARG A 259 5.42 22.98 -4.54
CA ARG A 259 4.63 23.45 -3.38
C ARG A 259 5.13 22.74 -2.14
N ILE A 260 5.52 23.51 -1.10
CA ILE A 260 5.98 22.91 0.15
C ILE A 260 4.82 22.22 0.83
N SER A 261 5.02 20.94 1.17
CA SER A 261 4.00 20.10 1.78
C SER A 261 3.80 20.49 3.25
N ASP A 262 2.55 20.48 3.68
CA ASP A 262 2.17 20.60 5.08
C ASP A 262 1.74 19.22 5.62
N SER A 263 2.33 18.75 6.71
CA SER A 263 2.03 17.44 7.31
C SER A 263 0.57 17.30 7.78
N ARG A 264 -0.12 18.41 7.95
CA ARG A 264 -1.55 18.47 8.32
C ARG A 264 -2.50 18.28 7.13
N VAL A 265 -1.95 18.11 5.91
CA VAL A 265 -2.72 17.90 4.68
C VAL A 265 -2.30 16.58 4.02
N GLY A 266 -3.28 15.77 3.63
CA GLY A 266 -3.07 14.43 3.07
C GLY A 266 -2.63 14.43 1.61
N ILE A 267 -1.39 14.84 1.32
CA ILE A 267 -0.82 14.89 -0.03
C ILE A 267 0.45 14.03 -0.10
N PHE A 268 0.62 13.24 -1.17
CA PHE A 268 1.90 12.57 -1.45
C PHE A 268 3.00 13.60 -1.64
N ASN A 269 4.21 13.29 -1.18
CA ASN A 269 5.30 14.24 -1.23
C ASN A 269 6.67 13.57 -1.41
N SER A 270 7.67 14.38 -1.77
CA SER A 270 9.08 14.00 -1.83
C SER A 270 9.89 14.84 -0.85
N THR A 271 10.59 14.19 0.07
CA THR A 271 11.38 14.86 1.12
C THR A 271 12.71 15.37 0.58
N LYS A 272 13.12 16.52 1.10
CA LYS A 272 14.35 17.21 0.78
C LYS A 272 15.02 17.75 2.04
N THR A 273 16.33 17.92 1.97
CA THR A 273 17.13 18.62 2.99
C THR A 273 17.59 19.94 2.40
N ARG A 274 17.29 21.05 3.05
CA ARG A 274 17.74 22.40 2.66
C ARG A 274 18.98 22.79 3.46
N LEU A 275 20.02 23.21 2.77
CA LEU A 275 21.19 23.83 3.34
C LEU A 275 21.11 25.34 3.10
N SER A 276 20.95 26.15 4.16
CA SER A 276 20.88 27.60 4.06
C SER A 276 21.73 28.23 5.16
N ILE A 277 22.48 29.31 4.79
CA ILE A 277 23.22 30.14 5.76
C ILE A 277 22.62 31.55 5.86
N THR A 278 21.57 31.85 5.15
CA THR A 278 20.96 33.18 5.10
C THR A 278 19.76 33.32 6.02
N LYS A 279 19.14 32.21 6.37
CA LYS A 279 18.07 32.12 7.35
C LYS A 279 18.49 31.10 8.40
N GLU A 280 19.07 31.51 9.52
CA GLU A 280 19.20 30.69 10.72
C GLU A 280 20.37 29.71 10.81
N ASP A 281 21.37 29.73 9.88
CA ASP A 281 22.45 28.71 9.80
C ASP A 281 21.92 27.28 9.90
N GLU A 282 20.79 27.00 9.23
CA GLU A 282 19.99 25.77 9.46
C GLU A 282 20.15 24.74 8.34
N ILE A 283 20.25 23.48 8.77
CA ILE A 283 19.99 22.33 7.93
C ILE A 283 18.56 21.86 8.25
N GLY A 284 17.61 22.22 7.39
CA GLY A 284 16.19 21.88 7.58
C GLY A 284 15.68 20.83 6.62
N ASN A 285 14.79 19.96 7.08
CA ASN A 285 14.06 19.05 6.22
C ASN A 285 12.73 19.67 5.81
N TYR A 286 12.37 19.54 4.54
CA TYR A 286 11.08 19.89 3.99
C TYR A 286 10.64 18.89 2.95
N SER A 287 9.39 18.95 2.51
CA SER A 287 8.87 18.06 1.45
C SER A 287 8.14 18.88 0.39
N VAL A 288 8.17 18.42 -0.84
CA VAL A 288 7.41 19.01 -1.95
C VAL A 288 6.22 18.13 -2.30
N ALA A 289 5.04 18.75 -2.39
CA ALA A 289 3.78 18.08 -2.67
C ALA A 289 3.71 17.54 -4.10
N HIS A 290 3.15 16.36 -4.28
CA HIS A 290 2.88 15.80 -5.60
C HIS A 290 1.62 16.41 -6.18
N ARG A 291 1.71 16.98 -7.39
CA ARG A 291 0.58 17.60 -8.08
C ARG A 291 0.80 17.70 -9.58
N TRP A 292 -0.27 17.76 -10.35
CA TRP A 292 -0.19 18.15 -11.75
C TRP A 292 0.12 19.63 -11.88
N ARG A 293 0.86 20.00 -12.90
CA ARG A 293 1.05 21.40 -13.25
C ARG A 293 -0.26 21.97 -13.75
N LEU A 294 -0.85 22.89 -13.00
CA LEU A 294 -2.12 23.53 -13.32
C LEU A 294 -1.96 25.04 -13.32
N GLU A 295 -1.97 25.63 -14.51
CA GLU A 295 -1.80 27.06 -14.75
C GLU A 295 -3.01 27.57 -15.55
N PRO A 296 -3.57 28.77 -15.23
CA PRO A 296 -4.69 29.31 -15.98
C PRO A 296 -4.25 29.75 -17.37
N LYS A 297 -5.06 29.39 -18.40
CA LYS A 297 -4.83 29.82 -19.79
C LYS A 297 -4.95 31.33 -19.97
N ASP A 298 -5.81 31.96 -19.15
CA ASP A 298 -5.97 33.41 -19.06
C ASP A 298 -5.82 33.83 -17.60
N VAL A 299 -4.62 34.28 -17.24
CA VAL A 299 -4.27 34.70 -15.88
C VAL A 299 -5.06 35.93 -15.44
N GLU A 300 -5.34 36.87 -16.36
CA GLU A 300 -6.06 38.09 -16.02
C GLU A 300 -7.56 37.81 -15.79
N ALA A 301 -8.18 36.94 -16.57
CA ALA A 301 -9.54 36.48 -16.30
C ALA A 301 -9.62 35.72 -14.99
N TYR A 302 -8.63 34.85 -14.68
CA TYR A 302 -8.54 34.16 -13.40
C TYR A 302 -8.47 35.13 -12.22
N LYS A 303 -7.65 36.17 -12.31
CA LYS A 303 -7.53 37.22 -11.27
C LYS A 303 -8.85 37.98 -11.04
N ARG A 304 -9.69 38.09 -12.05
CA ARG A 304 -11.04 38.71 -11.93
C ARG A 304 -12.08 37.75 -11.34
N GLY A 305 -11.70 36.50 -11.03
CA GLY A 305 -12.61 35.49 -10.48
C GLY A 305 -13.49 34.79 -11.55
N GLU A 306 -13.11 34.87 -12.84
CA GLU A 306 -13.79 34.16 -13.92
C GLU A 306 -13.34 32.70 -13.99
N LEU A 307 -14.23 31.79 -14.39
CA LEU A 307 -13.87 30.39 -14.63
C LEU A 307 -13.05 30.27 -15.93
N VAL A 308 -11.80 29.84 -15.82
CA VAL A 308 -10.88 29.68 -16.95
C VAL A 308 -10.52 28.23 -17.18
N GLU A 309 -10.14 27.89 -18.40
CA GLU A 309 -9.52 26.61 -18.69
C GLU A 309 -8.04 26.59 -18.26
N PRO A 310 -7.49 25.43 -17.89
CA PRO A 310 -6.05 25.31 -17.69
C PRO A 310 -5.30 25.33 -19.03
N VAL A 311 -4.01 25.69 -18.99
CA VAL A 311 -3.10 25.57 -20.14
C VAL A 311 -3.06 24.12 -20.64
N LYS A 312 -3.01 23.14 -19.71
CA LYS A 312 -3.03 21.71 -20.01
C LYS A 312 -4.09 21.05 -19.15
N GLN A 313 -5.02 20.35 -19.78
CA GLN A 313 -6.03 19.53 -19.10
C GLN A 313 -5.41 18.23 -18.60
N ILE A 314 -5.95 17.69 -17.53
CA ILE A 314 -5.64 16.35 -17.02
C ILE A 314 -6.56 15.35 -17.71
N VAL A 315 -6.02 14.59 -18.67
CA VAL A 315 -6.81 13.71 -19.55
C VAL A 315 -6.56 12.26 -19.17
N PHE A 316 -7.64 11.52 -18.90
CA PHE A 316 -7.61 10.07 -18.74
C PHE A 316 -8.29 9.37 -19.91
N TYR A 317 -7.61 8.37 -20.46
CA TYR A 317 -8.11 7.54 -21.54
C TYR A 317 -8.69 6.24 -20.97
N VAL A 318 -9.95 5.96 -21.26
CA VAL A 318 -10.68 4.80 -20.77
C VAL A 318 -10.48 3.63 -21.71
N ASP A 319 -9.98 2.53 -21.19
CA ASP A 319 -9.68 1.29 -21.93
C ASP A 319 -10.95 0.73 -22.59
N ASP A 320 -10.86 0.35 -23.83
CA ASP A 320 -11.95 -0.26 -24.60
C ASP A 320 -12.23 -1.71 -24.20
N ALA A 321 -11.33 -2.36 -23.47
CA ALA A 321 -11.51 -3.69 -22.89
C ALA A 321 -12.52 -3.72 -21.73
N PHE A 322 -12.93 -2.57 -21.18
CA PHE A 322 -13.96 -2.55 -20.12
C PHE A 322 -15.31 -3.05 -20.62
N PRO A 323 -16.07 -3.77 -19.77
CA PRO A 323 -17.48 -4.04 -20.02
C PRO A 323 -18.24 -2.73 -20.32
N GLU A 324 -19.14 -2.75 -21.30
CA GLU A 324 -19.83 -1.54 -21.74
C GLU A 324 -20.57 -0.81 -20.61
N LEU A 325 -21.17 -1.57 -19.69
CA LEU A 325 -21.86 -1.05 -18.51
C LEU A 325 -20.95 -0.18 -17.60
N TRP A 326 -19.63 -0.41 -17.62
CA TRP A 326 -18.68 0.24 -16.71
C TRP A 326 -18.11 1.54 -17.29
N LYS A 327 -18.07 1.69 -18.62
CA LYS A 327 -17.38 2.81 -19.27
C LYS A 327 -17.94 4.18 -18.88
N GLU A 328 -19.27 4.33 -18.89
CA GLU A 328 -19.88 5.60 -18.52
C GLU A 328 -19.67 5.96 -17.03
N PRO A 329 -19.88 5.06 -16.05
CA PRO A 329 -19.50 5.32 -14.66
C PRO A 329 -18.03 5.72 -14.48
N ILE A 330 -17.11 5.11 -15.22
CA ILE A 330 -15.68 5.44 -15.16
C ILE A 330 -15.43 6.87 -15.68
N ARG A 331 -16.05 7.26 -16.79
CA ARG A 331 -15.97 8.65 -17.31
C ARG A 331 -16.51 9.66 -16.29
N GLN A 332 -17.65 9.35 -15.67
CA GLN A 332 -18.22 10.19 -14.62
C GLN A 332 -17.31 10.30 -13.39
N ALA A 333 -16.68 9.21 -12.98
CA ALA A 333 -15.73 9.21 -11.87
C ALA A 333 -14.57 10.18 -12.08
N VAL A 334 -14.01 10.21 -13.31
CA VAL A 334 -12.95 11.18 -13.67
C VAL A 334 -13.46 12.62 -13.60
N THR A 335 -14.61 12.87 -14.22
CA THR A 335 -15.12 14.25 -14.38
C THR A 335 -15.76 14.81 -13.12
N THR A 336 -16.07 13.97 -12.12
CA THR A 336 -16.66 14.42 -10.85
C THR A 336 -15.79 15.43 -10.11
N TRP A 337 -14.44 15.33 -10.24
CA TRP A 337 -13.50 16.26 -9.63
C TRP A 337 -13.58 17.68 -10.17
N ASN A 338 -14.15 17.89 -11.36
CA ASN A 338 -14.30 19.24 -11.92
C ASN A 338 -15.11 20.15 -10.99
N ALA A 339 -16.07 19.60 -10.24
CA ALA A 339 -16.88 20.39 -9.29
C ALA A 339 -16.00 21.07 -8.21
N ALA A 340 -14.92 20.43 -7.78
CA ALA A 340 -13.97 21.01 -6.84
C ALA A 340 -13.01 21.99 -7.53
N PHE A 341 -12.59 21.72 -8.75
CA PHE A 341 -11.75 22.63 -9.53
C PHE A 341 -12.49 23.93 -9.91
N GLU A 342 -13.78 23.88 -10.15
CA GLU A 342 -14.61 25.07 -10.40
C GLU A 342 -14.62 26.02 -9.19
N LYS A 343 -14.57 25.50 -7.98
CA LYS A 343 -14.51 26.31 -6.74
C LYS A 343 -13.21 27.12 -6.61
N ILE A 344 -12.16 26.71 -7.32
CA ILE A 344 -10.87 27.40 -7.34
C ILE A 344 -10.63 28.17 -8.66
N GLY A 345 -11.68 28.39 -9.46
CA GLY A 345 -11.62 29.23 -10.65
C GLY A 345 -11.27 28.49 -11.96
N PHE A 346 -11.18 27.15 -11.96
CA PHE A 346 -10.88 26.38 -13.16
C PHE A 346 -12.11 25.59 -13.66
N LYS A 347 -12.30 25.54 -14.98
CA LYS A 347 -13.28 24.67 -15.62
C LYS A 347 -12.59 23.69 -16.58
N ASN A 348 -13.25 22.55 -16.82
CA ASN A 348 -12.79 21.53 -17.77
C ASN A 348 -11.35 21.03 -17.48
N VAL A 349 -10.98 20.89 -16.19
CA VAL A 349 -9.65 20.40 -15.80
C VAL A 349 -9.51 18.92 -16.09
N MET A 350 -10.48 18.12 -15.57
CA MET A 350 -10.50 16.68 -15.70
C MET A 350 -11.31 16.26 -16.91
N VAL A 351 -10.69 15.50 -17.79
CA VAL A 351 -11.29 15.05 -19.05
C VAL A 351 -11.15 13.53 -19.18
N ALA A 352 -12.24 12.85 -19.45
CA ALA A 352 -12.25 11.44 -19.82
C ALA A 352 -12.45 11.28 -21.33
N LYS A 353 -11.61 10.47 -21.96
CA LYS A 353 -11.71 10.11 -23.38
C LYS A 353 -11.67 8.60 -23.54
N ASP A 354 -12.32 8.06 -24.54
CA ASP A 354 -12.15 6.66 -24.90
C ASP A 354 -10.81 6.46 -25.64
N PHE A 355 -10.28 5.23 -25.63
CA PHE A 355 -9.12 4.90 -26.45
C PHE A 355 -9.42 5.24 -27.93
N PRO A 356 -8.60 6.08 -28.58
CA PRO A 356 -8.82 6.46 -29.96
C PRO A 356 -8.63 5.23 -30.88
N LYS A 357 -9.64 4.96 -31.70
CA LYS A 357 -9.62 3.82 -32.64
C LYS A 357 -8.87 4.11 -33.94
N ASP A 358 -8.79 5.40 -34.30
CA ASP A 358 -8.29 5.84 -35.59
C ASP A 358 -6.97 6.64 -35.47
N ASP A 359 -6.34 6.66 -34.30
CA ASP A 359 -5.04 7.29 -34.07
C ASP A 359 -3.93 6.24 -34.07
N PRO A 360 -3.13 6.15 -35.14
CA PRO A 360 -2.04 5.19 -35.25
C PRO A 360 -0.89 5.44 -34.24
N ASP A 361 -0.82 6.64 -33.65
CA ASP A 361 0.23 7.03 -32.69
C ASP A 361 -0.18 6.79 -31.26
N PHE A 362 -1.45 6.43 -31.02
CA PHE A 362 -1.92 6.09 -29.68
C PHE A 362 -1.41 4.71 -29.26
N ASP A 363 -0.71 4.68 -28.17
CA ASP A 363 -0.27 3.45 -27.50
C ASP A 363 -0.47 3.57 -25.98
N PRO A 364 -1.22 2.67 -25.33
CA PRO A 364 -1.43 2.73 -23.89
C PRO A 364 -0.15 2.51 -23.06
N ASP A 365 0.94 2.05 -23.65
CA ASP A 365 2.25 1.95 -23.02
C ASP A 365 3.07 3.25 -23.13
N ASN A 366 2.61 4.22 -23.96
CA ASN A 366 3.19 5.54 -24.06
C ASN A 366 2.79 6.37 -22.82
N LEU A 367 3.77 6.75 -22.01
CA LEU A 367 3.57 7.53 -20.78
C LEU A 367 3.06 8.97 -21.02
N LYS A 368 2.94 9.40 -22.25
CA LYS A 368 2.21 10.63 -22.64
C LYS A 368 0.72 10.55 -22.28
N TYR A 369 0.15 9.34 -22.27
CA TYR A 369 -1.27 9.10 -22.04
C TYR A 369 -1.50 8.51 -20.65
N SER A 370 -2.28 9.20 -19.83
CA SER A 370 -2.78 8.63 -18.57
C SER A 370 -4.00 7.77 -18.87
N CYS A 371 -3.99 6.51 -18.42
CA CYS A 371 -5.00 5.54 -18.80
C CYS A 371 -5.72 4.96 -17.58
N ILE A 372 -7.02 4.70 -17.72
CA ILE A 372 -7.77 3.82 -16.81
C ILE A 372 -7.90 2.49 -17.52
N ARG A 373 -7.24 1.46 -16.99
CA ARG A 373 -7.07 0.16 -17.64
C ARG A 373 -7.85 -0.94 -16.94
N TYR A 374 -8.41 -1.85 -17.73
CA TYR A 374 -9.06 -3.05 -17.22
C TYR A 374 -8.05 -4.19 -17.10
N VAL A 375 -7.99 -4.81 -15.94
CA VAL A 375 -7.15 -5.98 -15.68
C VAL A 375 -8.05 -7.18 -15.39
N ALA A 376 -8.26 -8.03 -16.39
CA ALA A 376 -9.16 -9.18 -16.31
C ALA A 376 -8.52 -10.33 -15.50
N ASN A 377 -8.43 -10.18 -14.20
CA ASN A 377 -7.94 -11.22 -13.29
C ASN A 377 -8.87 -11.35 -12.06
N SER A 378 -8.54 -12.28 -11.16
CA SER A 378 -9.31 -12.55 -9.94
C SER A 378 -9.04 -11.58 -8.79
N THR A 379 -8.15 -10.62 -8.95
CA THR A 379 -7.85 -9.61 -7.91
C THR A 379 -9.07 -8.72 -7.70
N ALA A 380 -9.44 -8.50 -6.45
CA ALA A 380 -10.56 -7.67 -6.04
C ALA A 380 -10.01 -6.32 -5.52
N ASN A 381 -9.52 -5.48 -6.42
CA ASN A 381 -8.88 -4.21 -6.07
C ASN A 381 -8.98 -3.18 -7.20
N ALA A 382 -8.52 -1.95 -6.92
CA ALA A 382 -8.16 -0.91 -7.89
C ALA A 382 -6.88 -0.21 -7.40
N MET A 383 -6.10 0.41 -8.30
CA MET A 383 -4.85 1.10 -7.97
C MET A 383 -4.62 2.31 -8.88
N GLY A 384 -4.09 3.41 -8.31
CA GLY A 384 -3.79 4.65 -9.05
C GLY A 384 -2.29 5.04 -9.03
N PRO A 385 -1.36 4.28 -9.68
CA PRO A 385 0.06 4.61 -9.72
C PRO A 385 0.37 5.86 -10.56
N SER A 386 1.40 6.62 -10.15
CA SER A 386 1.86 7.82 -10.85
C SER A 386 3.37 7.80 -11.17
N TRP A 387 3.77 8.68 -12.10
CA TRP A 387 5.14 9.04 -12.41
C TRP A 387 5.33 10.51 -12.03
N THR A 388 6.18 10.77 -11.07
CA THR A 388 6.35 12.09 -10.46
C THR A 388 7.80 12.53 -10.55
N ASP A 389 8.05 13.78 -10.96
CA ASP A 389 9.37 14.39 -10.92
C ASP A 389 9.81 14.60 -9.45
N PRO A 390 10.85 13.91 -8.96
CA PRO A 390 11.28 14.04 -7.58
C PRO A 390 11.81 15.44 -7.24
N THR A 391 12.16 16.25 -8.23
CA THR A 391 12.68 17.61 -8.03
C THR A 391 11.57 18.57 -7.62
N THR A 392 10.42 18.50 -8.28
CA THR A 392 9.34 19.49 -8.14
C THR A 392 8.06 18.93 -7.53
N GLY A 393 7.92 17.60 -7.50
CA GLY A 393 6.65 16.96 -7.19
C GLY A 393 5.65 16.97 -8.37
N GLU A 394 6.05 17.39 -9.58
CA GLU A 394 5.16 17.40 -10.74
C GLU A 394 4.76 15.97 -11.14
N ILE A 395 3.46 15.68 -11.17
CA ILE A 395 2.94 14.43 -11.70
C ILE A 395 2.94 14.54 -13.24
N ILE A 396 3.72 13.68 -13.90
CA ILE A 396 3.85 13.67 -15.36
C ILE A 396 2.83 12.73 -16.00
N ASN A 397 2.62 11.58 -15.35
CA ASN A 397 1.67 10.56 -15.78
C ASN A 397 1.06 9.88 -14.56
N ALA A 398 -0.20 9.51 -14.69
CA ALA A 398 -0.88 8.67 -13.70
C ALA A 398 -1.81 7.68 -14.41
N SER A 399 -2.01 6.51 -13.85
CA SER A 399 -2.90 5.49 -14.41
C SER A 399 -3.76 4.90 -13.31
N VAL A 400 -4.96 4.45 -13.67
CA VAL A 400 -5.82 3.66 -12.79
C VAL A 400 -5.92 2.25 -13.34
N LEU A 401 -5.73 1.26 -12.48
CA LEU A 401 -5.92 -0.15 -12.80
C LEU A 401 -7.16 -0.63 -12.07
N VAL A 402 -8.16 -1.12 -12.81
CA VAL A 402 -9.40 -1.68 -12.26
C VAL A 402 -9.40 -3.17 -12.53
N TYR A 403 -9.34 -3.97 -11.48
CA TYR A 403 -9.27 -5.43 -11.61
C TYR A 403 -10.65 -6.07 -11.78
N GLY A 404 -10.68 -7.23 -12.44
CA GLY A 404 -11.92 -7.89 -12.88
C GLY A 404 -12.88 -8.26 -11.76
N ASN A 405 -12.37 -8.55 -10.57
CA ASN A 405 -13.19 -9.00 -9.45
C ASN A 405 -13.68 -7.86 -8.52
N ILE A 406 -13.50 -6.61 -8.91
CA ILE A 406 -13.97 -5.44 -8.14
C ILE A 406 -15.49 -5.52 -7.84
N ILE A 407 -16.28 -6.09 -8.74
CA ILE A 407 -17.74 -6.21 -8.55
C ILE A 407 -18.07 -7.16 -7.39
N GLN A 408 -17.31 -8.23 -7.22
CA GLN A 408 -17.51 -9.13 -6.07
C GLN A 408 -17.17 -8.40 -4.76
N LEU A 409 -16.12 -7.61 -4.74
CA LEU A 409 -15.74 -6.81 -3.58
C LEU A 409 -16.85 -5.81 -3.22
N ILE A 410 -17.38 -5.09 -4.22
CA ILE A 410 -18.51 -4.17 -4.05
C ILE A 410 -19.75 -4.91 -3.54
N ASN A 411 -20.07 -6.09 -4.09
CA ASN A 411 -21.19 -6.90 -3.63
C ASN A 411 -21.04 -7.26 -2.15
N ASN A 412 -19.87 -7.74 -1.76
CA ASN A 412 -19.58 -8.10 -0.38
C ASN A 412 -19.78 -6.92 0.57
N TRP A 413 -19.21 -5.75 0.26
CA TRP A 413 -19.36 -4.55 1.09
C TRP A 413 -20.81 -4.08 1.17
N ARG A 414 -21.50 -3.98 0.04
CA ARG A 414 -22.89 -3.57 -0.02
C ARG A 414 -23.78 -4.51 0.78
N PHE A 415 -23.55 -5.82 0.66
CA PHE A 415 -24.34 -6.80 1.41
C PHE A 415 -24.14 -6.66 2.93
N VAL A 416 -22.91 -6.72 3.43
CA VAL A 416 -22.69 -6.73 4.90
C VAL A 416 -22.94 -5.39 5.56
N GLN A 417 -22.87 -4.28 4.82
CA GLN A 417 -23.01 -2.93 5.38
C GLN A 417 -24.37 -2.29 5.11
N THR A 418 -25.14 -2.75 4.10
CA THR A 418 -26.40 -2.09 3.73
C THR A 418 -27.60 -3.00 3.52
N ALA A 419 -27.46 -4.32 3.47
CA ALA A 419 -28.57 -5.23 3.21
C ALA A 419 -29.70 -5.18 4.27
N GLN A 420 -29.42 -4.69 5.48
CA GLN A 420 -30.45 -4.47 6.50
C GLN A 420 -31.50 -3.44 6.07
N LEU A 421 -31.12 -2.49 5.19
CA LEU A 421 -31.99 -1.40 4.75
C LEU A 421 -32.24 -1.41 3.24
N ASP A 422 -31.31 -1.92 2.43
CA ASP A 422 -31.36 -1.96 0.98
C ASP A 422 -31.72 -3.36 0.45
N PRO A 423 -32.97 -3.61 0.03
CA PRO A 423 -33.37 -4.89 -0.56
C PRO A 423 -32.66 -5.21 -1.89
N SER A 424 -32.19 -4.18 -2.62
CA SER A 424 -31.61 -4.36 -3.96
C SER A 424 -30.28 -5.11 -3.95
N VAL A 425 -29.60 -5.13 -2.79
CA VAL A 425 -28.30 -5.82 -2.64
C VAL A 425 -28.40 -7.22 -2.02
N ARG A 426 -29.62 -7.76 -1.86
CA ARG A 426 -29.88 -9.08 -1.25
C ARG A 426 -29.81 -10.25 -2.25
N GLY A 427 -29.41 -10.02 -3.49
CA GLY A 427 -29.25 -11.04 -4.51
C GLY A 427 -27.80 -11.39 -4.78
N LYS A 428 -27.59 -12.48 -5.52
CA LYS A 428 -26.26 -12.90 -5.99
C LYS A 428 -25.64 -11.90 -6.99
N LYS A 429 -26.50 -11.22 -7.76
CA LYS A 429 -26.11 -10.21 -8.74
C LYS A 429 -26.65 -8.84 -8.30
N LEU A 430 -25.77 -7.84 -8.23
CA LEU A 430 -26.20 -6.47 -7.98
C LEU A 430 -26.96 -5.89 -9.18
N PRO A 431 -27.97 -5.04 -8.96
CA PRO A 431 -28.59 -4.22 -10.00
C PRO A 431 -27.56 -3.28 -10.66
N ASP A 432 -27.78 -2.98 -11.94
CA ASP A 432 -26.86 -2.18 -12.75
C ASP A 432 -26.64 -0.77 -12.18
N ASP A 433 -27.65 -0.15 -11.59
CA ASP A 433 -27.56 1.18 -10.97
C ASP A 433 -26.69 1.16 -9.70
N VAL A 434 -26.76 0.10 -8.90
CA VAL A 434 -25.90 -0.11 -7.72
C VAL A 434 -24.46 -0.32 -8.14
N VAL A 435 -24.22 -1.12 -9.19
CA VAL A 435 -22.89 -1.32 -9.77
C VAL A 435 -22.31 0.01 -10.26
N LYS A 436 -23.08 0.78 -11.04
CA LYS A 436 -22.66 2.07 -11.57
C LYS A 436 -22.29 3.05 -10.45
N ALA A 437 -23.16 3.24 -9.45
CA ALA A 437 -22.88 4.15 -8.34
C ALA A 437 -21.64 3.76 -7.54
N SER A 438 -21.44 2.47 -7.33
CA SER A 438 -20.27 1.96 -6.60
C SER A 438 -18.97 2.08 -7.40
N LEU A 439 -19.03 1.88 -8.73
CA LEU A 439 -17.89 2.11 -9.62
C LEU A 439 -17.48 3.59 -9.66
N ILE A 440 -18.45 4.51 -9.71
CA ILE A 440 -18.16 5.95 -9.64
C ILE A 440 -17.37 6.25 -8.37
N TYR A 441 -17.82 5.76 -7.22
CA TYR A 441 -17.13 5.98 -5.94
C TYR A 441 -15.72 5.42 -5.95
N VAL A 442 -15.54 4.14 -6.30
CA VAL A 442 -14.21 3.50 -6.28
C VAL A 442 -13.25 4.16 -7.26
N VAL A 443 -13.68 4.39 -8.50
CA VAL A 443 -12.79 4.98 -9.51
C VAL A 443 -12.50 6.45 -9.21
N ALA A 444 -13.46 7.23 -8.67
CA ALA A 444 -13.20 8.60 -8.24
C ALA A 444 -12.17 8.66 -7.09
N HIS A 445 -12.19 7.69 -6.17
CA HIS A 445 -11.18 7.53 -5.13
C HIS A 445 -9.78 7.29 -5.74
N GLU A 446 -9.66 6.35 -6.69
CA GLU A 446 -8.37 6.08 -7.37
C GLU A 446 -7.87 7.28 -8.19
N VAL A 447 -8.78 8.02 -8.82
CA VAL A 447 -8.44 9.29 -9.48
C VAL A 447 -7.95 10.33 -8.47
N GLY A 448 -8.47 10.35 -7.25
CA GLY A 448 -7.96 11.17 -6.15
C GLY A 448 -6.49 10.89 -5.86
N HIS A 449 -6.08 9.63 -5.86
CA HIS A 449 -4.66 9.28 -5.74
C HIS A 449 -3.85 9.76 -6.93
N CYS A 450 -4.38 9.68 -8.13
CA CYS A 450 -3.75 10.25 -9.33
C CYS A 450 -3.64 11.78 -9.29
N LEU A 451 -4.42 12.45 -8.44
CA LEU A 451 -4.30 13.88 -8.13
C LEU A 451 -3.33 14.20 -6.98
N GLY A 452 -2.65 13.20 -6.45
CA GLY A 452 -1.66 13.36 -5.38
C GLY A 452 -2.21 13.21 -3.97
N PHE A 453 -3.46 12.78 -3.80
CA PHE A 453 -4.11 12.70 -2.48
C PHE A 453 -3.85 11.38 -1.78
N MET A 454 -3.53 11.46 -0.50
CA MET A 454 -3.38 10.31 0.40
C MET A 454 -4.71 9.96 1.07
N HIS A 455 -4.79 8.73 1.59
CA HIS A 455 -5.92 8.35 2.44
C HIS A 455 -6.05 9.25 3.66
N ASN A 456 -7.27 9.72 3.94
CA ASN A 456 -7.62 10.43 5.18
C ASN A 456 -8.55 9.57 6.03
N MET A 457 -7.99 8.65 6.82
CA MET A 457 -8.75 7.73 7.67
C MET A 457 -9.40 8.40 8.89
N ALA A 458 -9.10 9.68 9.18
CA ALA A 458 -9.77 10.41 10.25
C ALA A 458 -11.05 11.13 9.81
N SER A 459 -11.34 11.09 8.52
CA SER A 459 -12.43 11.88 7.98
C SER A 459 -13.81 11.38 8.45
N SER A 460 -14.04 10.07 8.47
CA SER A 460 -15.28 9.46 8.95
C SER A 460 -15.61 9.82 10.40
N ALA A 461 -14.58 9.96 11.25
CA ALA A 461 -14.74 10.33 12.65
C ALA A 461 -15.19 11.79 12.88
N ALA A 462 -15.21 12.63 11.84
CA ALA A 462 -15.70 14.01 11.95
C ALA A 462 -17.22 14.11 12.11
N PHE A 463 -17.99 13.10 11.71
CA PHE A 463 -19.44 13.12 11.76
C PHE A 463 -19.98 12.41 13.01
N PRO A 464 -20.97 13.01 13.71
CA PRO A 464 -21.64 12.31 14.82
C PRO A 464 -22.35 11.06 14.31
N VAL A 465 -22.23 9.94 15.04
CA VAL A 465 -22.87 8.66 14.68
C VAL A 465 -24.38 8.79 14.47
N ASP A 466 -25.06 9.60 15.31
CA ASP A 466 -26.52 9.80 15.17
C ASP A 466 -26.89 10.53 13.87
N SER A 467 -26.03 11.42 13.39
CA SER A 467 -26.25 12.15 12.14
C SER A 467 -26.23 11.22 10.92
N LEU A 468 -25.52 10.10 10.99
CA LEU A 468 -25.48 9.10 9.91
C LEU A 468 -26.81 8.34 9.74
N ARG A 469 -27.74 8.48 10.68
CA ARG A 469 -29.10 7.98 10.59
C ARG A 469 -30.12 9.05 10.19
N SER A 470 -29.68 10.28 9.99
CA SER A 470 -30.52 11.39 9.54
C SER A 470 -30.56 11.49 8.01
N ALA A 471 -31.73 11.43 7.42
CA ALA A 471 -31.93 11.62 5.98
C ALA A 471 -31.40 12.98 5.50
N SER A 472 -31.76 14.06 6.19
CA SER A 472 -31.37 15.43 5.81
C SER A 472 -29.84 15.62 5.88
N PHE A 473 -29.22 15.02 6.88
CA PHE A 473 -27.75 15.09 7.02
C PHE A 473 -27.06 14.28 5.92
N THR A 474 -27.41 13.01 5.79
CA THR A 474 -26.71 12.10 4.87
C THR A 474 -26.96 12.43 3.40
N GLN A 475 -28.12 12.97 3.03
CA GLN A 475 -28.37 13.47 1.68
C GLN A 475 -27.49 14.69 1.33
N LYS A 476 -27.12 15.51 2.32
CA LYS A 476 -26.30 16.69 2.13
C LYS A 476 -24.80 16.38 2.15
N TYR A 477 -24.35 15.58 3.12
CA TYR A 477 -22.95 15.40 3.43
C TYR A 477 -22.42 13.99 3.12
N GLY A 478 -23.28 13.02 2.85
CA GLY A 478 -22.90 11.61 2.74
C GLY A 478 -22.50 11.00 4.09
N THR A 479 -21.58 10.07 4.08
CA THR A 479 -21.10 9.33 5.27
C THR A 479 -19.77 9.81 5.80
N THR A 480 -19.02 10.59 5.02
CA THR A 480 -17.68 11.11 5.34
C THR A 480 -17.43 12.43 4.61
N PRO A 481 -16.65 13.36 5.16
CA PRO A 481 -16.26 14.58 4.44
C PRO A 481 -15.20 14.37 3.35
N CYS A 482 -14.65 13.16 3.17
CA CYS A 482 -13.59 12.88 2.21
C CYS A 482 -13.75 11.51 1.54
N ILE A 483 -13.67 11.47 0.19
CA ILE A 483 -13.74 10.19 -0.52
C ILE A 483 -12.43 9.39 -0.43
N MET A 484 -11.34 10.02 0.01
CA MET A 484 -10.07 9.34 0.26
C MET A 484 -10.06 8.58 1.61
N ASP A 485 -11.19 8.54 2.29
CA ASP A 485 -11.43 7.71 3.46
C ASP A 485 -12.01 6.34 3.05
N TYR A 486 -11.68 5.30 3.79
CA TYR A 486 -12.31 3.99 3.65
C TYR A 486 -13.58 3.86 4.47
N ALA A 487 -14.41 4.91 4.50
CA ALA A 487 -15.72 4.89 5.16
C ALA A 487 -16.71 3.87 4.55
N ARG A 488 -16.49 3.46 3.30
CA ARG A 488 -17.29 2.50 2.53
C ARG A 488 -18.78 2.88 2.54
N PHE A 489 -19.66 2.06 3.14
CA PHE A 489 -21.10 2.25 3.12
C PHE A 489 -21.68 2.41 4.52
N ASN A 490 -22.87 3.01 4.62
CA ASN A 490 -23.49 3.38 5.88
C ASN A 490 -24.04 2.17 6.67
N TYR A 491 -23.17 1.49 7.38
CA TYR A 491 -23.57 0.37 8.25
C TYR A 491 -24.23 0.80 9.57
N VAL A 492 -24.27 2.11 9.85
CA VAL A 492 -24.94 2.65 11.06
C VAL A 492 -26.45 2.71 10.87
N ALA A 493 -26.91 2.91 9.61
CA ALA A 493 -28.33 2.96 9.29
C ALA A 493 -29.06 1.68 9.71
N GLN A 494 -30.24 1.84 10.35
CA GLN A 494 -30.99 0.74 10.95
C GLN A 494 -32.24 0.40 10.12
N PRO A 495 -32.74 -0.84 10.17
CA PRO A 495 -34.05 -1.18 9.60
C PRO A 495 -35.14 -0.19 10.06
N GLY A 496 -35.82 0.43 9.10
CA GLY A 496 -36.86 1.44 9.37
C GLY A 496 -36.42 2.89 9.21
N ASP A 497 -35.10 3.18 9.13
CA ASP A 497 -34.64 4.53 8.75
C ASP A 497 -35.03 4.82 7.30
N LYS A 498 -35.65 5.98 7.05
CA LYS A 498 -36.18 6.35 5.71
C LYS A 498 -35.37 7.48 5.11
N GLY A 499 -35.04 7.37 3.81
CA GLY A 499 -34.34 8.41 3.05
C GLY A 499 -32.89 8.65 3.44
N VAL A 500 -32.32 7.80 4.28
CA VAL A 500 -30.90 7.85 4.66
C VAL A 500 -30.06 7.44 3.47
N LYS A 501 -29.03 8.24 3.13
CA LYS A 501 -28.04 7.87 2.10
C LYS A 501 -27.13 6.79 2.62
N LEU A 502 -26.95 5.73 1.84
CA LEU A 502 -26.15 4.55 2.21
C LEU A 502 -24.75 4.56 1.61
N THR A 503 -24.46 5.50 0.73
CA THR A 503 -23.17 5.63 0.01
C THR A 503 -22.43 6.86 0.48
N PRO A 504 -21.07 6.86 0.36
CA PRO A 504 -20.29 8.09 0.51
C PRO A 504 -20.75 9.19 -0.45
N PRO A 505 -20.34 10.45 -0.24
CA PRO A 505 -20.56 11.52 -1.21
C PRO A 505 -19.73 11.24 -2.49
N ASN A 506 -20.05 11.91 -3.58
CA ASN A 506 -19.19 11.89 -4.77
C ASN A 506 -17.88 12.63 -4.47
N LEU A 507 -17.97 13.81 -3.85
CA LEU A 507 -16.88 14.55 -3.24
C LEU A 507 -17.37 15.11 -1.90
N GLY A 508 -16.50 15.10 -0.91
CA GLY A 508 -16.77 15.70 0.40
C GLY A 508 -16.12 17.07 0.54
N VAL A 509 -16.40 17.71 1.66
CA VAL A 509 -15.90 19.06 1.98
C VAL A 509 -14.37 19.07 2.07
N TYR A 510 -13.77 18.01 2.60
CA TYR A 510 -12.31 17.90 2.68
C TYR A 510 -11.67 17.68 1.32
N ASP A 511 -12.32 16.98 0.39
CA ASP A 511 -11.83 16.82 -0.99
C ASP A 511 -11.75 18.16 -1.72
N GLU A 512 -12.73 19.04 -1.51
CA GLU A 512 -12.71 20.41 -2.04
C GLU A 512 -11.53 21.22 -1.46
N PHE A 513 -11.27 21.04 -0.16
CA PHE A 513 -10.12 21.66 0.49
C PHE A 513 -8.80 21.11 -0.05
N LEU A 514 -8.67 19.80 -0.30
CA LEU A 514 -7.50 19.20 -0.93
C LEU A 514 -7.22 19.81 -2.31
N ILE A 515 -8.27 19.95 -3.13
CA ILE A 515 -8.15 20.61 -4.44
C ILE A 515 -7.70 22.07 -4.28
N LYS A 516 -8.31 22.81 -3.37
CA LYS A 516 -7.90 24.19 -3.08
C LYS A 516 -6.42 24.22 -2.68
N TRP A 517 -6.04 23.46 -1.67
CA TRP A 517 -4.68 23.49 -1.13
C TRP A 517 -3.64 23.08 -2.16
N ASN A 518 -3.89 22.03 -2.96
CA ASN A 518 -2.89 21.47 -3.89
C ASN A 518 -2.86 22.19 -5.24
N TYR A 519 -3.99 22.75 -5.70
CA TYR A 519 -4.14 23.20 -7.10
C TYR A 519 -4.51 24.67 -7.29
N GLN A 520 -4.92 25.40 -6.26
CA GLN A 520 -5.24 26.81 -6.45
C GLN A 520 -4.00 27.57 -6.93
N TYR A 521 -4.13 28.22 -8.09
CA TYR A 521 -3.06 29.05 -8.65
C TYR A 521 -2.93 30.33 -7.82
N ILE A 522 -1.70 30.69 -7.44
CA ILE A 522 -1.38 31.87 -6.63
C ILE A 522 -0.65 32.87 -7.54
N PRO A 523 -1.35 33.92 -8.05
CA PRO A 523 -0.72 34.87 -8.95
C PRO A 523 0.38 35.67 -8.27
N GLY A 524 1.55 35.79 -8.94
CA GLY A 524 2.63 36.67 -8.53
C GLY A 524 3.70 36.04 -7.66
N THR A 525 3.55 34.79 -7.24
CA THR A 525 4.59 34.02 -6.57
C THR A 525 5.62 33.51 -7.57
N ARG A 526 6.89 33.48 -7.19
CA ARG A 526 8.02 33.14 -8.05
C ARG A 526 8.66 31.81 -7.68
N ASP A 527 8.50 31.39 -6.42
CA ASP A 527 9.06 30.16 -5.91
C ASP A 527 8.19 29.59 -4.78
N GLU A 528 8.54 28.38 -4.33
CA GLU A 528 7.84 27.64 -3.29
C GLU A 528 7.84 28.33 -1.93
N TRP A 529 8.84 29.13 -1.63
CA TRP A 529 8.97 29.83 -0.35
C TRP A 529 8.07 31.07 -0.26
N GLU A 530 7.75 31.69 -1.39
CA GLU A 530 6.73 32.74 -1.48
C GLU A 530 5.31 32.18 -1.38
N GLU A 531 5.05 30.95 -1.88
CA GLU A 531 3.76 30.28 -1.74
C GLU A 531 3.50 29.73 -0.33
N GLN A 532 4.53 29.25 0.36
CA GLN A 532 4.42 28.53 1.63
C GLN A 532 3.55 29.25 2.68
N PRO A 533 3.78 30.50 3.03
CA PRO A 533 2.99 31.18 4.08
C PRO A 533 1.52 31.32 3.71
N ILE A 534 1.19 31.39 2.41
CA ILE A 534 -0.18 31.52 1.93
C ILE A 534 -0.93 30.20 2.09
N VAL A 535 -0.35 29.10 1.62
CA VAL A 535 -0.97 27.77 1.71
C VAL A 535 -1.04 27.26 3.15
N GLU A 536 -0.07 27.64 3.98
CA GLU A 536 -0.04 27.35 5.40
C GLU A 536 -1.16 28.07 6.16
N GLN A 537 -1.42 29.34 5.83
CA GLN A 537 -2.54 30.09 6.38
C GLN A 537 -3.88 29.39 6.10
N TRP A 538 -4.09 28.82 4.91
CA TRP A 538 -5.32 28.08 4.60
C TRP A 538 -5.54 26.87 5.51
N VAL A 539 -4.46 26.22 5.97
CA VAL A 539 -4.53 25.14 6.95
C VAL A 539 -4.80 25.67 8.35
N ASP A 540 -4.13 26.77 8.75
CA ASP A 540 -4.28 27.39 10.05
C ASP A 540 -5.71 27.89 10.31
N GLU A 541 -6.40 28.39 9.26
CA GLU A 541 -7.82 28.81 9.31
C GLU A 541 -8.78 27.67 9.70
N HIS A 542 -8.40 26.44 9.47
CA HIS A 542 -9.21 25.24 9.76
C HIS A 542 -8.66 24.40 10.92
N ALA A 543 -7.59 24.85 11.57
CA ALA A 543 -6.96 24.10 12.64
C ALA A 543 -7.92 23.88 13.83
N GLY A 544 -8.07 22.62 14.23
CA GLY A 544 -8.99 22.20 15.29
C GLY A 544 -10.40 21.83 14.84
N ASP A 545 -10.77 22.09 13.59
CA ASP A 545 -12.03 21.59 13.01
C ASP A 545 -11.87 20.13 12.57
N PRO A 546 -12.64 19.19 13.13
CA PRO A 546 -12.54 17.78 12.79
C PRO A 546 -12.83 17.47 11.31
N ILE A 547 -13.60 18.29 10.60
CA ILE A 547 -13.90 18.12 9.17
C ILE A 547 -12.62 18.24 8.32
N TYR A 548 -11.69 19.11 8.75
CA TYR A 548 -10.43 19.37 8.03
C TYR A 548 -9.22 18.64 8.63
N ARG A 549 -9.46 17.79 9.65
CA ARG A 549 -8.39 16.99 10.22
C ARG A 549 -7.91 15.93 9.25
N TYR A 550 -6.60 15.89 9.03
CA TYR A 550 -5.96 14.80 8.33
C TYR A 550 -5.49 13.72 9.32
N GLY A 551 -5.89 12.49 9.09
CA GLY A 551 -5.41 11.31 9.81
C GLY A 551 -4.95 10.24 8.83
N ARG A 552 -3.64 10.08 8.77
CA ARG A 552 -2.99 9.13 7.87
C ARG A 552 -3.37 7.69 8.17
N GLN A 553 -3.43 6.85 7.16
CA GLN A 553 -3.59 5.39 7.31
C GLN A 553 -2.44 4.80 8.13
N GLN A 554 -2.78 4.04 9.17
CA GLN A 554 -1.83 3.47 10.13
C GLN A 554 -1.54 2.01 9.76
N ILE A 555 -0.51 1.76 8.95
CA ILE A 555 -0.25 0.44 8.36
C ILE A 555 0.49 -0.49 9.32
N GLN A 556 1.54 -0.01 9.99
CA GLN A 556 2.42 -0.86 10.79
C GLN A 556 1.96 -1.02 12.24
N SER A 557 1.35 0.00 12.81
CA SER A 557 0.90 0.03 14.20
C SER A 557 -0.25 1.01 14.31
N ARG A 558 -1.34 0.59 14.91
CA ARG A 558 -2.56 1.40 15.06
C ARG A 558 -2.66 1.91 16.47
N TYR A 559 -2.56 3.21 16.64
CA TYR A 559 -2.67 3.90 17.93
C TYR A 559 -3.87 4.83 17.99
N ASP A 560 -4.21 5.50 16.87
CA ASP A 560 -5.32 6.44 16.79
C ASP A 560 -6.62 5.74 16.42
N PRO A 561 -7.57 5.61 17.34
CA PRO A 561 -8.86 4.96 17.07
C PRO A 561 -9.82 5.82 16.23
N SER A 562 -9.48 7.05 15.94
CA SER A 562 -10.26 7.95 15.08
C SER A 562 -9.70 8.09 13.67
N ALA A 563 -8.68 7.28 13.31
CA ALA A 563 -8.10 7.23 11.96
C ALA A 563 -7.89 5.77 11.55
N ILE A 564 -9.01 5.06 11.39
CA ILE A 564 -9.05 3.63 11.07
C ILE A 564 -9.91 3.42 9.84
N GLU A 565 -9.65 2.33 9.17
CA GLU A 565 -10.38 1.92 7.98
C GLU A 565 -11.73 1.31 8.36
N GLU A 566 -12.75 1.57 7.56
CA GLU A 566 -14.11 1.03 7.65
C GLU A 566 -14.79 1.30 9.00
N ASP A 567 -14.45 2.40 9.63
CA ASP A 567 -15.22 2.96 10.75
C ASP A 567 -16.15 4.08 10.27
N LEU A 568 -17.11 4.43 11.09
CA LEU A 568 -18.04 5.54 10.85
C LEU A 568 -18.35 6.28 12.15
N GLY A 569 -18.25 7.59 12.09
CA GLY A 569 -18.68 8.48 13.15
C GLY A 569 -17.70 8.63 14.32
N ASP A 570 -18.03 9.56 15.20
CA ASP A 570 -17.20 10.01 16.32
C ASP A 570 -17.14 9.06 17.51
N ASP A 571 -17.97 8.00 17.50
CA ASP A 571 -18.03 6.99 18.56
C ASP A 571 -17.99 5.57 17.98
N PRO A 572 -16.79 4.95 17.88
CA PRO A 572 -16.62 3.61 17.35
C PRO A 572 -17.43 2.53 18.09
N MET A 573 -17.65 2.68 19.40
CA MET A 573 -18.42 1.72 20.18
C MET A 573 -19.92 1.77 19.80
N LYS A 574 -20.48 2.96 19.69
CA LYS A 574 -21.90 3.16 19.30
C LYS A 574 -22.15 2.75 17.85
N ALA A 575 -21.24 3.13 16.94
CA ALA A 575 -21.31 2.73 15.54
C ALA A 575 -21.24 1.20 15.39
N SER A 576 -20.27 0.56 16.08
CA SER A 576 -20.11 -0.90 16.08
C SER A 576 -21.31 -1.62 16.70
N GLU A 577 -21.96 -1.04 17.71
CA GLU A 577 -23.18 -1.63 18.28
C GLU A 577 -24.34 -1.64 17.28
N TYR A 578 -24.52 -0.56 16.50
CA TYR A 578 -25.46 -0.52 15.39
C TYR A 578 -25.07 -1.54 14.29
N GLY A 579 -23.80 -1.62 13.91
CA GLY A 579 -23.29 -2.57 12.93
C GLY A 579 -23.52 -4.02 13.34
N VAL A 580 -23.19 -4.38 14.58
CA VAL A 580 -23.43 -5.73 15.14
C VAL A 580 -24.90 -6.10 15.14
N LYS A 581 -25.77 -5.16 15.49
CA LYS A 581 -27.22 -5.35 15.43
C LYS A 581 -27.68 -5.65 14.00
N ASN A 582 -27.16 -4.91 13.03
CA ASN A 582 -27.44 -5.13 11.61
C ASN A 582 -26.92 -6.48 11.11
N LEU A 583 -25.69 -6.88 11.47
CA LEU A 583 -25.15 -8.19 11.07
C LEU A 583 -25.97 -9.35 11.62
N LYS A 584 -26.47 -9.26 12.86
CA LYS A 584 -27.40 -10.25 13.41
C LYS A 584 -28.68 -10.33 12.59
N TYR A 585 -29.26 -9.20 12.20
CA TYR A 585 -30.44 -9.15 11.34
C TYR A 585 -30.16 -9.72 9.95
N ILE A 586 -29.01 -9.37 9.33
CA ILE A 586 -28.61 -9.88 8.03
C ILE A 586 -28.43 -11.40 8.09
N LEU A 587 -27.70 -11.92 9.09
CA LEU A 587 -27.45 -13.34 9.24
C LEU A 587 -28.76 -14.14 9.44
N SER A 588 -29.71 -13.61 10.24
CA SER A 588 -30.99 -14.30 10.46
C SER A 588 -31.88 -14.37 9.21
N ASN A 589 -31.61 -13.52 8.20
CA ASN A 589 -32.37 -13.48 6.94
C ASN A 589 -31.58 -14.03 5.74
N LEU A 590 -30.30 -14.35 5.92
CA LEU A 590 -29.39 -14.75 4.83
C LEU A 590 -29.97 -15.93 4.03
N GLN A 591 -30.51 -16.94 4.71
CA GLN A 591 -31.11 -18.12 4.10
C GLN A 591 -32.29 -17.76 3.18
N GLY A 592 -33.16 -16.86 3.64
CA GLY A 592 -34.34 -16.47 2.90
C GLY A 592 -34.10 -15.43 1.79
N TRP A 593 -33.07 -14.62 1.91
CA TRP A 593 -32.77 -13.57 0.92
C TRP A 593 -32.06 -14.10 -0.33
N ILE A 594 -31.21 -15.13 -0.18
CA ILE A 594 -30.44 -15.68 -1.30
C ILE A 594 -31.14 -16.94 -1.81
N ASN A 595 -31.76 -16.85 -2.98
CA ASN A 595 -32.59 -17.93 -3.54
C ASN A 595 -31.97 -18.65 -4.74
N ASP A 596 -30.92 -18.11 -5.36
CA ASP A 596 -30.28 -18.56 -6.59
C ASP A 596 -28.90 -19.22 -6.34
N ASP A 597 -28.76 -19.91 -5.22
CA ASP A 597 -27.50 -20.51 -4.74
C ASP A 597 -27.71 -22.00 -4.39
N PRO A 598 -27.79 -22.87 -5.42
CA PRO A 598 -28.19 -24.29 -5.25
C PRO A 598 -27.17 -25.12 -4.43
N ASP A 599 -25.91 -24.75 -4.41
CA ASP A 599 -24.83 -25.42 -3.70
C ASP A 599 -24.38 -24.71 -2.41
N TYR A 600 -25.09 -23.66 -1.99
CA TYR A 600 -24.78 -22.83 -0.81
C TYR A 600 -23.44 -22.10 -0.84
N SER A 601 -22.69 -22.12 -1.93
CA SER A 601 -21.36 -21.50 -2.01
C SER A 601 -21.40 -19.99 -1.82
N HIS A 602 -22.40 -19.32 -2.38
CA HIS A 602 -22.55 -17.87 -2.23
C HIS A 602 -22.99 -17.47 -0.79
N ARG A 603 -23.97 -18.20 -0.21
CA ARG A 603 -24.33 -17.99 1.21
C ARG A 603 -23.16 -18.23 2.16
N GLN A 604 -22.33 -19.23 1.86
CA GLN A 604 -21.12 -19.53 2.62
C GLN A 604 -20.11 -18.38 2.54
N ALA A 605 -19.89 -17.84 1.34
CA ALA A 605 -19.02 -16.67 1.14
C ALA A 605 -19.54 -15.44 1.89
N LEU A 606 -20.84 -15.13 1.79
CA LEU A 606 -21.46 -14.02 2.52
C LEU A 606 -21.42 -14.22 4.05
N TYR A 607 -21.56 -15.45 4.54
CA TYR A 607 -21.38 -15.77 5.95
C TYR A 607 -19.95 -15.45 6.41
N GLY A 608 -18.96 -15.78 5.60
CA GLY A 608 -17.57 -15.38 5.83
C GLY A 608 -17.40 -13.87 5.91
N GLN A 609 -18.03 -13.12 5.00
CA GLN A 609 -18.03 -11.66 5.02
C GLN A 609 -18.69 -11.08 6.29
N ILE A 610 -19.78 -11.69 6.78
CA ILE A 610 -20.41 -11.30 8.03
C ILE A 610 -19.44 -11.47 9.21
N MET A 611 -18.72 -12.58 9.28
CA MET A 611 -17.71 -12.82 10.33
C MET A 611 -16.58 -11.80 10.26
N THR A 612 -16.08 -11.52 9.07
CA THR A 612 -15.01 -10.54 8.84
C THR A 612 -15.46 -9.15 9.26
N GLN A 613 -16.65 -8.73 8.85
CA GLN A 613 -17.19 -7.41 9.20
C GLN A 613 -17.47 -7.30 10.71
N TYR A 614 -17.91 -8.36 11.36
CA TYR A 614 -18.05 -8.39 12.81
C TYR A 614 -16.70 -8.24 13.54
N TYR A 615 -15.68 -8.93 13.05
CA TYR A 615 -14.33 -8.78 13.58
C TYR A 615 -13.80 -7.35 13.42
N ARG A 616 -14.06 -6.70 12.29
CA ARG A 616 -13.72 -5.26 12.10
C ARG A 616 -14.37 -4.38 13.15
N TYR A 617 -15.66 -4.56 13.40
CA TYR A 617 -16.36 -3.77 14.43
C TYR A 617 -15.76 -3.99 15.82
N LEU A 618 -15.33 -5.20 16.14
CA LEU A 618 -14.62 -5.48 17.38
C LEU A 618 -13.28 -4.75 17.45
N LYS A 619 -12.50 -4.79 16.36
CA LYS A 619 -11.22 -4.10 16.27
C LYS A 619 -11.36 -2.59 16.42
N ASN A 620 -12.35 -1.98 15.76
CA ASN A 620 -12.61 -0.53 15.85
C ASN A 620 -12.86 -0.07 17.29
N VAL A 621 -13.54 -0.89 18.08
CA VAL A 621 -13.71 -0.62 19.52
C VAL A 621 -12.43 -0.89 20.31
N MET A 622 -11.70 -1.97 19.98
CA MET A 622 -10.48 -2.36 20.68
C MET A 622 -9.39 -1.29 20.58
N TYR A 623 -9.30 -0.57 19.45
CA TYR A 623 -8.31 0.50 19.28
C TYR A 623 -8.47 1.68 20.26
N ASN A 624 -9.64 1.83 20.93
CA ASN A 624 -9.77 2.78 22.02
C ASN A 624 -8.96 2.36 23.26
N ILE A 625 -8.70 1.05 23.47
CA ILE A 625 -8.01 0.52 24.64
C ILE A 625 -6.51 0.69 24.46
N GLY A 626 -5.90 1.56 25.24
CA GLY A 626 -4.52 2.00 25.04
C GLY A 626 -4.35 2.92 23.82
N GLY A 627 -5.45 3.46 23.27
CA GLY A 627 -5.44 4.34 22.13
C GLY A 627 -4.86 5.71 22.42
N ILE A 628 -4.25 6.31 21.39
CA ILE A 628 -3.67 7.64 21.41
C ILE A 628 -4.12 8.37 20.14
N TYR A 629 -4.85 9.47 20.28
CA TYR A 629 -5.15 10.36 19.16
C TYR A 629 -3.87 11.02 18.67
N LEU A 630 -3.66 10.98 17.38
CA LEU A 630 -2.50 11.54 16.69
C LEU A 630 -2.98 12.72 15.84
N THR A 631 -2.49 13.92 16.14
CA THR A 631 -2.85 15.13 15.38
C THR A 631 -1.59 15.90 15.07
N GLU A 632 -1.36 16.21 13.80
CA GLU A 632 -0.31 17.12 13.42
C GLU A 632 -0.73 18.53 13.85
N VAL A 633 0.12 19.21 14.61
CA VAL A 633 -0.12 20.56 15.14
C VAL A 633 1.07 21.47 14.86
N LYS A 634 0.76 22.71 14.62
CA LYS A 634 1.74 23.79 14.48
C LYS A 634 1.68 24.70 15.72
N GLU A 635 2.81 25.30 16.09
CA GLU A 635 2.84 26.32 17.14
C GLU A 635 1.85 27.47 16.83
N GLY A 636 1.08 27.87 17.85
CA GLY A 636 0.03 28.89 17.71
C GLY A 636 -1.32 28.36 17.18
N THR A 637 -1.44 27.07 16.80
CA THR A 637 -2.70 26.44 16.44
C THR A 637 -3.25 25.57 17.57
N PRO A 638 -4.60 25.37 17.64
CA PRO A 638 -5.20 24.56 18.69
C PRO A 638 -4.90 23.05 18.51
N GLY A 639 -4.88 22.33 19.62
CA GLY A 639 -4.74 20.87 19.64
C GLY A 639 -3.50 20.37 20.37
N LYS A 640 -3.41 19.07 20.51
CA LYS A 640 -2.24 18.36 21.06
C LYS A 640 -1.78 17.33 20.05
N ARG A 641 -0.49 17.20 19.87
CA ARG A 641 0.08 16.19 18.96
C ARG A 641 -0.27 14.75 19.40
N TYR A 642 -0.31 14.53 20.72
CA TYR A 642 -0.63 13.25 21.33
C TYR A 642 -1.63 13.46 22.45
N GLU A 643 -2.71 12.69 22.39
CA GLU A 643 -3.70 12.69 23.45
C GLU A 643 -4.22 11.27 23.65
N ALA A 644 -4.03 10.73 24.88
CA ALA A 644 -4.56 9.41 25.18
C ALA A 644 -6.09 9.41 25.15
N VAL A 645 -6.68 8.34 24.63
CA VAL A 645 -8.13 8.14 24.72
C VAL A 645 -8.58 8.25 26.18
N PRO A 646 -9.65 8.98 26.48
CA PRO A 646 -10.12 9.16 27.87
C PRO A 646 -10.30 7.81 28.58
N LYS A 647 -9.79 7.71 29.81
CA LYS A 647 -9.87 6.48 30.65
C LYS A 647 -11.27 5.84 30.65
N ALA A 648 -12.32 6.65 30.81
CA ALA A 648 -13.70 6.16 30.82
C ALA A 648 -14.08 5.45 29.52
N ARG A 649 -13.65 5.98 28.35
CA ARG A 649 -13.88 5.36 27.04
C ARG A 649 -13.09 4.07 26.89
N GLN A 650 -11.83 4.03 27.34
CA GLN A 650 -11.01 2.80 27.31
C GLN A 650 -11.65 1.69 28.14
N LYS A 651 -12.08 1.98 29.38
CA LYS A 651 -12.78 1.02 30.27
C LYS A 651 -14.11 0.53 29.68
N ALA A 652 -14.91 1.44 29.12
CA ALA A 652 -16.16 1.07 28.47
C ALA A 652 -15.93 0.17 27.25
N SER A 653 -14.92 0.47 26.43
CA SER A 653 -14.51 -0.34 25.28
C SER A 653 -14.08 -1.74 25.72
N MET A 654 -13.27 -1.87 26.77
CA MET A 654 -12.86 -3.16 27.33
C MET A 654 -14.07 -3.99 27.79
N ALA A 655 -14.98 -3.38 28.54
CA ALA A 655 -16.20 -4.04 28.99
C ALA A 655 -17.07 -4.51 27.82
N TRP A 656 -17.21 -3.67 26.77
CA TRP A 656 -17.95 -3.99 25.56
C TRP A 656 -17.32 -5.17 24.80
N VAL A 657 -16.01 -5.15 24.58
CA VAL A 657 -15.27 -6.22 23.88
C VAL A 657 -15.42 -7.55 24.60
N LEU A 658 -15.24 -7.58 25.93
CA LEU A 658 -15.41 -8.81 26.74
C LEU A 658 -16.85 -9.33 26.71
N LYS A 659 -17.85 -8.43 26.69
CA LYS A 659 -19.26 -8.79 26.51
C LYS A 659 -19.50 -9.43 25.15
N GLN A 660 -18.98 -8.82 24.07
CA GLN A 660 -19.09 -9.38 22.73
C GLN A 660 -18.38 -10.74 22.64
N PHE A 661 -17.16 -10.85 23.15
CA PHE A 661 -16.41 -12.12 23.18
C PHE A 661 -17.24 -13.28 23.77
N LYS A 662 -17.95 -13.03 24.85
CA LYS A 662 -18.79 -14.06 25.52
C LYS A 662 -20.06 -14.38 24.75
N SER A 663 -20.57 -13.47 23.94
CA SER A 663 -21.89 -13.58 23.30
C SER A 663 -21.82 -13.79 21.77
N MET A 664 -20.74 -14.37 21.23
CA MET A 664 -20.56 -14.59 19.78
C MET A 664 -21.36 -15.78 19.22
N ASP A 665 -22.06 -16.54 20.04
CA ASP A 665 -22.75 -17.77 19.61
C ASP A 665 -23.84 -17.53 18.56
N TRP A 666 -24.31 -16.29 18.40
CA TRP A 666 -25.23 -15.90 17.33
C TRP A 666 -24.65 -16.14 15.92
N LEU A 667 -23.32 -16.17 15.76
CA LEU A 667 -22.67 -16.54 14.51
C LEU A 667 -22.92 -17.98 14.11
N ASN A 668 -23.20 -18.88 15.06
CA ASN A 668 -23.44 -20.30 14.82
C ASN A 668 -24.90 -20.55 14.45
N ASN A 669 -25.35 -20.02 13.30
CA ASN A 669 -26.70 -20.28 12.79
C ASN A 669 -26.86 -21.76 12.41
N ALA A 670 -27.74 -22.49 13.11
CA ALA A 670 -27.90 -23.93 12.96
C ALA A 670 -28.41 -24.32 11.55
N GLU A 671 -29.27 -23.52 10.94
CA GLU A 671 -29.83 -23.77 9.62
C GLU A 671 -28.74 -23.67 8.54
N LEU A 672 -27.90 -22.64 8.58
CA LEU A 672 -26.77 -22.49 7.65
C LEU A 672 -25.71 -23.56 7.89
N LYS A 673 -25.39 -23.86 9.14
CA LYS A 673 -24.39 -24.88 9.50
C LYS A 673 -24.78 -26.27 9.01
N ALA A 674 -26.06 -26.57 8.87
CA ALA A 674 -26.54 -27.84 8.31
C ALA A 674 -26.14 -28.03 6.84
N HIS A 675 -25.80 -26.97 6.13
CA HIS A 675 -25.45 -26.96 4.72
C HIS A 675 -23.99 -26.60 4.44
N PHE A 676 -23.22 -26.24 5.47
CA PHE A 676 -21.80 -25.90 5.37
C PHE A 676 -20.93 -27.07 5.84
N PRO A 677 -19.63 -27.10 5.48
CA PRO A 677 -18.69 -28.07 6.01
C PRO A 677 -18.70 -28.10 7.56
N LEU A 678 -18.66 -29.29 8.14
CA LEU A 678 -18.77 -29.50 9.60
C LEU A 678 -17.65 -28.83 10.43
N SER A 679 -16.52 -28.53 9.81
CA SER A 679 -15.39 -27.88 10.45
C SER A 679 -15.63 -26.40 10.79
N VAL A 680 -16.70 -25.77 10.28
CA VAL A 680 -16.95 -24.35 10.45
C VAL A 680 -17.63 -24.03 11.77
N ASP A 681 -16.90 -23.42 12.69
CA ASP A 681 -17.45 -22.72 13.87
C ASP A 681 -17.02 -21.25 13.81
N GLY A 682 -17.93 -20.39 13.26
CA GLY A 682 -17.64 -18.97 13.07
C GLY A 682 -17.33 -18.24 14.38
N SER A 683 -17.96 -18.64 15.48
CA SER A 683 -17.70 -18.02 16.79
C SER A 683 -16.31 -18.38 17.31
N ALA A 684 -15.85 -19.61 17.11
CA ALA A 684 -14.52 -20.05 17.54
C ALA A 684 -13.42 -19.32 16.74
N ILE A 685 -13.61 -19.16 15.42
CA ILE A 685 -12.67 -18.44 14.55
C ILE A 685 -12.50 -16.99 15.02
N VAL A 686 -13.60 -16.25 15.18
CA VAL A 686 -13.54 -14.84 15.59
C VAL A 686 -12.98 -14.72 17.03
N ARG A 687 -13.37 -15.60 17.95
CA ARG A 687 -12.86 -15.61 19.34
C ARG A 687 -11.35 -15.81 19.38
N SER A 688 -10.82 -16.73 18.58
CA SER A 688 -9.36 -16.97 18.53
C SER A 688 -8.59 -15.71 18.13
N ARG A 689 -9.07 -15.00 17.10
CA ARG A 689 -8.47 -13.72 16.67
C ARG A 689 -8.54 -12.65 17.76
N VAL A 690 -9.73 -12.41 18.31
CA VAL A 690 -9.94 -11.39 19.37
C VAL A 690 -9.11 -11.71 20.62
N ALA A 691 -8.92 -12.97 20.95
CA ALA A 691 -8.08 -13.39 22.07
C ALA A 691 -6.61 -12.95 21.88
N GLY A 692 -6.05 -13.13 20.67
CA GLY A 692 -4.72 -12.64 20.33
C GLY A 692 -4.61 -11.11 20.39
N ASP A 693 -5.61 -10.42 19.88
CA ASP A 693 -5.65 -8.96 19.90
C ASP A 693 -5.69 -8.40 21.34
N ILE A 694 -6.49 -9.00 22.26
CA ILE A 694 -6.56 -8.56 23.67
C ILE A 694 -5.17 -8.58 24.32
N GLN A 695 -4.35 -9.56 23.99
CA GLN A 695 -2.97 -9.59 24.50
C GLN A 695 -2.13 -8.45 23.92
N GLY A 696 -2.28 -8.17 22.64
CA GLY A 696 -1.57 -7.07 21.98
C GLY A 696 -1.88 -5.70 22.59
N LEU A 697 -3.06 -5.52 23.22
CA LEU A 697 -3.43 -4.27 23.90
C LEU A 697 -2.55 -3.91 25.10
N ILE A 698 -1.86 -4.87 25.71
CA ILE A 698 -1.00 -4.60 26.88
C ILE A 698 0.05 -3.54 26.55
N GLY A 699 0.77 -3.69 25.42
CA GLY A 699 1.77 -2.72 24.98
C GLY A 699 1.17 -1.35 24.69
N ASN A 700 -0.02 -1.30 24.11
CA ASN A 700 -0.71 -0.04 23.82
C ASN A 700 -1.16 0.67 25.10
N VAL A 701 -1.67 -0.07 26.10
CA VAL A 701 -2.05 0.50 27.41
C VAL A 701 -0.83 1.09 28.13
N ILE A 702 0.30 0.39 28.13
CA ILE A 702 1.55 0.89 28.69
C ILE A 702 1.95 2.19 27.99
N LEU A 703 1.97 2.20 26.65
CA LEU A 703 2.36 3.37 25.88
C LEU A 703 1.42 4.55 26.14
N SER A 704 0.10 4.36 26.09
CA SER A 704 -0.86 5.44 26.31
C SER A 704 -0.82 6.00 27.73
N SER A 705 -0.42 5.19 28.72
CA SER A 705 -0.28 5.64 30.10
C SER A 705 0.81 6.70 30.27
N HIS A 706 1.83 6.74 29.41
CA HIS A 706 2.87 7.75 29.43
C HIS A 706 2.43 9.09 28.84
N VAL A 707 1.36 9.10 28.05
CA VAL A 707 0.82 10.30 27.41
C VAL A 707 -0.26 10.95 28.26
N ALA A 708 -0.99 10.17 29.03
CA ALA A 708 -2.16 10.62 29.80
C ALA A 708 -1.78 11.22 31.15
N SER A 709 -2.41 12.34 31.52
CA SER A 709 -2.33 12.89 32.90
C SER A 709 -3.12 12.07 33.93
N SER A 710 -4.17 11.37 33.49
CA SER A 710 -4.95 10.42 34.28
C SER A 710 -5.07 9.10 33.50
N PRO A 711 -4.03 8.25 33.52
CA PRO A 711 -3.95 7.09 32.64
C PRO A 711 -4.94 5.98 33.05
N TYR A 712 -5.36 5.21 32.03
CA TYR A 712 -5.84 3.85 32.25
C TYR A 712 -4.58 2.99 32.46
N SER A 713 -4.22 2.79 33.72
CA SER A 713 -2.95 2.12 34.05
C SER A 713 -3.00 0.63 33.72
N ILE A 714 -1.82 0.01 33.56
CA ILE A 714 -1.72 -1.44 33.36
C ILE A 714 -2.38 -2.22 34.50
N ASN A 715 -2.29 -1.74 35.75
CA ASN A 715 -2.96 -2.34 36.91
C ASN A 715 -4.49 -2.30 36.75
N GLU A 716 -5.06 -1.15 36.33
CA GLU A 716 -6.51 -1.06 36.11
C GLU A 716 -6.95 -1.94 34.94
N PHE A 717 -6.18 -1.97 33.84
CA PHE A 717 -6.45 -2.85 32.70
C PHE A 717 -6.46 -4.33 33.11
N MET A 718 -5.43 -4.79 33.81
CA MET A 718 -5.35 -6.19 34.29
C MET A 718 -6.46 -6.53 35.28
N THR A 719 -6.86 -5.58 36.12
CA THR A 719 -7.98 -5.74 37.05
C THR A 719 -9.30 -5.87 36.29
N ASP A 720 -9.55 -5.03 35.28
CA ASP A 720 -10.77 -5.10 34.49
C ASP A 720 -10.82 -6.39 33.66
N LEU A 721 -9.68 -6.82 33.11
CA LEU A 721 -9.52 -8.08 32.38
C LEU A 721 -9.81 -9.28 33.29
N TYR A 722 -9.26 -9.30 34.54
CA TYR A 722 -9.53 -10.32 35.53
C TYR A 722 -11.02 -10.37 35.90
N ASN A 723 -11.60 -9.21 36.23
CA ASN A 723 -13.01 -9.12 36.60
C ASN A 723 -13.94 -9.55 35.46
N GLY A 724 -13.61 -9.16 34.23
CA GLY A 724 -14.35 -9.57 33.04
C GLY A 724 -14.26 -11.07 32.78
N THR A 725 -13.07 -11.65 32.90
CA THR A 725 -12.82 -13.09 32.71
C THR A 725 -13.60 -13.94 33.70
N TRP A 726 -13.55 -13.56 34.98
CA TRP A 726 -14.17 -14.33 36.06
C TRP A 726 -15.56 -13.82 36.47
N SER A 727 -16.19 -12.92 35.69
CA SER A 727 -17.44 -12.24 36.06
C SER A 727 -18.58 -13.20 36.43
N ASN A 728 -18.72 -14.32 35.73
CA ASN A 728 -19.73 -15.33 36.01
C ASN A 728 -19.47 -15.99 37.39
N LEU A 729 -18.22 -16.34 37.65
CA LEU A 729 -17.82 -17.00 38.90
C LEU A 729 -17.89 -16.06 40.12
N LEU A 730 -17.48 -14.78 39.91
CA LEU A 730 -17.55 -13.74 40.96
C LEU A 730 -18.98 -13.36 41.28
N GLN A 731 -19.91 -13.43 40.34
CA GLN A 731 -21.33 -13.05 40.49
C GLN A 731 -22.25 -14.27 40.72
N GLY A 732 -21.72 -15.49 40.79
CA GLY A 732 -22.50 -16.72 40.96
C GLY A 732 -23.42 -17.05 39.77
N LYS A 733 -23.07 -16.59 38.55
CA LYS A 733 -23.81 -16.87 37.34
C LYS A 733 -23.41 -18.20 36.69
N VAL A 734 -24.32 -18.75 35.89
CA VAL A 734 -24.07 -19.96 35.12
C VAL A 734 -22.88 -19.75 34.15
N LEU A 735 -22.04 -20.78 34.06
CA LEU A 735 -20.91 -20.82 33.14
C LEU A 735 -21.40 -21.00 31.70
N THR A 736 -21.12 -20.03 30.83
CA THR A 736 -21.42 -20.11 29.38
C THR A 736 -20.22 -20.66 28.62
N GLU A 737 -20.43 -21.04 27.36
CA GLU A 737 -19.34 -21.48 26.48
C GLU A 737 -18.35 -20.33 26.21
N GLY A 738 -18.84 -19.10 26.01
CA GLY A 738 -18.00 -17.91 25.90
C GLY A 738 -17.15 -17.63 27.13
N ASP A 739 -17.70 -17.86 28.36
CA ASP A 739 -16.92 -17.78 29.60
C ASP A 739 -15.80 -18.83 29.64
N LYS A 740 -16.08 -20.09 29.27
CA LYS A 740 -15.07 -21.15 29.23
C LYS A 740 -13.91 -20.81 28.31
N ILE A 741 -14.22 -20.35 27.11
CA ILE A 741 -13.20 -20.01 26.12
C ILE A 741 -12.37 -18.84 26.63
N LEU A 742 -12.99 -17.74 27.11
CA LEU A 742 -12.26 -16.60 27.65
C LEU A 742 -11.37 -16.99 28.82
N GLN A 743 -11.88 -17.82 29.78
CA GLN A 743 -11.13 -18.28 30.95
C GLN A 743 -9.95 -19.18 30.57
N ASN A 744 -10.13 -20.10 29.59
CA ASN A 744 -9.01 -20.89 29.08
C ASN A 744 -7.93 -19.98 28.46
N THR A 745 -8.33 -19.07 27.56
CA THR A 745 -7.44 -18.13 26.89
C THR A 745 -6.63 -17.32 27.92
N MET A 746 -7.32 -16.76 28.94
CA MET A 746 -6.64 -15.93 29.93
C MET A 746 -5.72 -16.75 30.83
N VAL A 747 -6.10 -17.98 31.21
CA VAL A 747 -5.24 -18.88 31.98
C VAL A 747 -4.01 -19.29 31.17
N ASP A 748 -4.17 -19.59 29.89
CA ASP A 748 -3.04 -19.93 29.01
C ASP A 748 -2.07 -18.74 28.84
N MET A 749 -2.58 -17.52 28.69
CA MET A 749 -1.78 -16.29 28.63
C MET A 749 -0.94 -16.09 29.93
N VAL A 750 -1.57 -16.18 31.11
CA VAL A 750 -0.84 -15.96 32.38
C VAL A 750 0.14 -17.10 32.67
N CYS A 751 -0.20 -18.34 32.32
CA CYS A 751 0.71 -19.48 32.44
C CYS A 751 1.94 -19.32 31.51
N ALA A 752 1.75 -18.85 30.29
CA ALA A 752 2.86 -18.57 29.34
C ALA A 752 3.83 -17.52 29.90
N SER A 753 3.30 -16.44 30.50
CA SER A 753 4.12 -15.38 31.11
C SER A 753 4.98 -15.87 32.31
N LEU A 754 4.56 -16.97 32.97
CA LEU A 754 5.30 -17.58 34.07
C LEU A 754 6.47 -18.45 33.60
N ASN A 755 6.44 -18.96 32.37
CA ASN A 755 7.41 -19.95 31.87
C ASN A 755 8.65 -19.34 31.15
N ASP A 756 8.83 -18.04 31.21
CA ASP A 756 9.91 -17.29 30.54
C ASP A 756 11.30 -17.47 31.20
N GLY A 757 11.74 -18.70 31.30
CA GLY A 757 13.12 -19.05 31.64
C GLY A 757 13.88 -19.54 30.41
N GLY A 758 14.13 -18.67 29.42
CA GLY A 758 15.16 -18.93 28.43
C GLY A 758 14.70 -19.51 27.09
N ALA A 759 13.49 -19.36 26.66
CA ALA A 759 13.07 -19.78 25.33
C ALA A 759 12.72 -18.59 24.43
N LYS A 760 13.38 -18.56 23.28
CA LYS A 760 13.16 -17.85 22.05
C LYS A 760 11.85 -17.02 21.96
N LYS A 761 12.00 -15.73 21.70
CA LYS A 761 10.95 -14.83 21.18
C LYS A 761 10.29 -15.44 19.94
N SER A 762 9.21 -16.18 20.11
CA SER A 762 8.28 -16.53 19.02
C SER A 762 7.16 -17.49 19.40
N ALA A 763 6.75 -17.59 20.67
CA ALA A 763 5.49 -18.27 20.95
C ALA A 763 4.51 -17.24 21.42
N SER A 764 3.40 -17.07 20.70
CA SER A 764 2.20 -16.46 21.22
C SER A 764 1.95 -17.06 22.63
N PRO A 765 1.75 -16.27 23.68
CA PRO A 765 1.42 -16.79 25.01
C PRO A 765 0.08 -17.52 25.07
N PHE A 766 -0.70 -17.42 24.01
CA PHE A 766 -1.80 -18.32 23.76
C PHE A 766 -1.17 -19.64 23.33
N GLY A 767 -1.29 -20.70 24.15
CA GLY A 767 -0.89 -22.05 23.76
C GLY A 767 -1.34 -22.28 22.33
N PHE A 768 -0.49 -22.85 21.53
CA PHE A 768 -0.59 -23.04 20.09
C PHE A 768 -2.04 -23.31 19.66
N VAL A 769 -2.78 -22.24 19.42
CA VAL A 769 -3.92 -22.28 18.52
C VAL A 769 -3.27 -21.92 17.18
N PRO A 770 -3.11 -22.87 16.25
CA PRO A 770 -2.54 -22.57 14.96
C PRO A 770 -3.29 -21.37 14.38
N SER A 771 -2.57 -20.37 13.88
CA SER A 771 -3.21 -19.34 13.09
C SER A 771 -3.97 -20.04 11.97
N VAL A 772 -4.98 -19.38 11.40
CA VAL A 772 -5.68 -19.96 10.25
C VAL A 772 -4.69 -20.31 9.15
N ASP A 773 -3.63 -19.51 9.00
CA ASP A 773 -2.52 -19.76 8.07
C ASP A 773 -1.72 -21.03 8.42
N GLU A 774 -1.55 -21.35 9.69
CA GLU A 774 -0.90 -22.58 10.14
C GLU A 774 -1.77 -23.81 9.90
N ILE A 775 -3.08 -23.69 10.11
CA ILE A 775 -4.03 -24.77 9.79
C ILE A 775 -4.04 -25.09 8.30
N VAL A 776 -4.02 -24.06 7.45
CA VAL A 776 -3.91 -24.19 6.00
C VAL A 776 -2.56 -24.80 5.60
N ALA A 777 -1.46 -24.33 6.19
CA ALA A 777 -0.11 -24.82 5.92
C ALA A 777 0.09 -26.31 6.30
N TYR A 778 -0.66 -26.81 7.30
CA TYR A 778 -0.63 -28.22 7.70
C TYR A 778 -1.55 -29.14 6.86
N GLY A 779 -2.19 -28.60 5.80
CA GLY A 779 -3.05 -29.41 4.93
C GLY A 779 -4.33 -29.89 5.60
N ALA A 780 -4.73 -29.31 6.72
CA ALA A 780 -5.96 -29.67 7.45
C ALA A 780 -7.23 -29.10 6.81
N ASP A 781 -7.10 -28.34 5.72
CA ASP A 781 -8.22 -27.70 5.03
C ASP A 781 -8.56 -28.40 3.71
N GLU A 782 -9.07 -29.63 3.81
CA GLU A 782 -9.51 -30.40 2.61
C GLU A 782 -10.68 -29.73 1.87
N SER A 783 -11.44 -28.85 2.53
CA SER A 783 -12.59 -28.17 1.92
C SER A 783 -12.23 -26.83 1.26
N GLY A 784 -11.04 -26.31 1.48
CA GLY A 784 -10.63 -24.96 1.08
C GLY A 784 -11.37 -23.83 1.78
N LEU A 785 -12.13 -24.16 2.83
CA LEU A 785 -12.98 -23.19 3.54
C LEU A 785 -12.20 -22.36 4.53
N ILE A 786 -11.30 -23.01 5.27
CA ILE A 786 -10.41 -22.31 6.21
C ILE A 786 -9.46 -21.40 5.44
N SER A 787 -8.96 -21.85 4.26
CA SER A 787 -8.19 -21.04 3.35
C SER A 787 -8.96 -19.79 2.90
N ARG A 788 -10.23 -19.93 2.51
CA ARG A 788 -11.07 -18.79 2.10
C ARG A 788 -11.34 -17.83 3.26
N PHE A 789 -11.53 -18.32 4.47
CA PHE A 789 -11.66 -17.48 5.66
C PHE A 789 -10.33 -16.85 6.04
N ALA A 790 -9.22 -17.57 5.93
CA ALA A 790 -7.88 -17.01 6.11
C ALA A 790 -7.63 -15.88 5.13
N ASP A 791 -8.00 -16.07 3.86
CA ASP A 791 -7.85 -15.05 2.83
C ASP A 791 -8.74 -13.82 3.10
N GLN A 792 -9.94 -14.02 3.63
CA GLN A 792 -10.80 -12.91 4.04
C GLN A 792 -10.26 -12.15 5.25
N PHE A 793 -9.73 -12.84 6.27
CA PHE A 793 -9.07 -12.20 7.40
C PHE A 793 -7.70 -11.61 7.02
N ARG A 794 -6.99 -12.26 6.11
CA ARG A 794 -5.76 -11.76 5.51
C ARG A 794 -6.04 -10.53 4.67
N ALA A 795 -7.14 -10.47 3.94
CA ALA A 795 -7.59 -9.29 3.23
C ALA A 795 -7.88 -8.12 4.20
N VAL A 796 -8.41 -8.38 5.39
CA VAL A 796 -8.53 -7.33 6.45
C VAL A 796 -7.16 -6.86 6.93
N ASP A 797 -6.18 -7.73 7.03
CA ASP A 797 -4.81 -7.37 7.42
C ASP A 797 -3.97 -6.90 6.22
N GLU A 798 -4.21 -7.39 5.00
CA GLU A 798 -3.48 -7.14 3.75
C GLU A 798 -4.10 -6.06 2.86
N GLU A 799 -5.39 -5.78 2.96
CA GLU A 799 -6.04 -4.59 2.40
C GLU A 799 -5.29 -3.32 2.84
N TYR A 800 -4.58 -3.45 3.94
CA TYR A 800 -3.72 -2.46 4.56
C TYR A 800 -2.24 -2.56 4.19
N GLY A 801 -1.80 -3.58 3.48
CA GLY A 801 -0.38 -3.87 3.31
C GLY A 801 0.16 -4.00 1.89
N ARG A 802 -0.59 -4.45 0.92
CA ARG A 802 0.00 -4.86 -0.37
C ARG A 802 -0.18 -3.93 -1.54
N GLY A 803 -1.38 -3.49 -1.86
CA GLY A 803 -1.62 -2.89 -3.15
C GLY A 803 -1.05 -1.50 -3.29
N TYR A 804 -1.26 -0.68 -2.31
CA TYR A 804 -1.03 0.76 -2.37
C TYR A 804 0.31 1.18 -1.78
N VAL A 805 0.74 0.46 -0.74
CA VAL A 805 1.98 0.72 0.02
C VAL A 805 3.21 0.58 -0.85
N ALA A 806 3.16 -0.29 -1.84
CA ALA A 806 4.36 -0.71 -2.53
C ALA A 806 4.92 0.33 -3.51
N SER A 807 4.11 1.19 -4.11
CA SER A 807 4.63 2.08 -5.16
C SER A 807 4.85 3.53 -4.75
N ASN A 808 4.02 4.08 -3.86
CA ASN A 808 4.08 5.52 -3.55
C ASN A 808 4.29 5.82 -2.06
N MET A 809 3.89 4.91 -1.16
CA MET A 809 3.97 5.14 0.28
C MET A 809 5.33 4.78 0.90
N VAL A 810 6.16 3.97 0.23
CA VAL A 810 7.50 3.62 0.76
C VAL A 810 8.39 4.85 0.81
N ALA A 811 8.33 5.73 -0.18
CA ALA A 811 9.06 6.99 -0.16
C ALA A 811 8.55 7.92 0.94
N ASP A 812 7.27 7.88 1.21
CA ASP A 812 6.59 8.74 2.16
C ASP A 812 6.72 8.25 3.61
N GLN A 813 6.85 6.93 3.84
CA GLN A 813 7.12 6.37 5.17
C GLN A 813 8.44 6.86 5.78
N PHE A 814 9.38 7.25 4.97
CA PHE A 814 10.68 7.75 5.40
C PHE A 814 10.74 9.28 5.45
N GLY A 815 9.80 9.96 4.82
CA GLY A 815 9.85 11.40 4.59
C GLY A 815 8.94 12.25 5.46
N THR A 816 7.90 11.69 6.05
CA THR A 816 7.00 12.50 6.87
C THR A 816 7.43 12.43 8.32
N PRO A 817 7.93 13.55 8.90
CA PRO A 817 8.18 13.61 10.33
C PRO A 817 6.85 13.39 11.05
N GLY A 818 6.57 12.52 11.79
CA GLY A 818 5.31 12.33 12.49
C GLY A 818 4.95 10.88 12.74
N TYR A 819 5.30 10.01 11.82
CA TYR A 819 4.96 8.59 11.96
C TYR A 819 6.17 7.66 12.22
N GLY A 820 7.41 8.08 11.93
CA GLY A 820 8.63 7.31 12.18
C GLY A 820 9.03 7.20 13.65
N TRP A 821 8.70 8.15 14.48
CA TRP A 821 9.05 8.21 15.91
C TRP A 821 8.19 7.29 16.79
N GLN A 822 7.06 6.78 16.34
CA GLN A 822 6.15 5.91 17.11
C GLN A 822 6.88 4.70 17.68
N ARG A 823 7.85 4.14 16.96
CA ARG A 823 8.67 3.02 17.45
C ARG A 823 9.63 3.43 18.57
N THR A 824 10.10 4.64 18.56
CA THR A 824 11.10 5.11 19.53
C THR A 824 10.47 5.29 20.92
N VAL A 825 9.23 5.79 20.97
CA VAL A 825 8.50 5.95 22.24
C VAL A 825 8.20 4.60 22.90
N ALA A 826 7.85 3.58 22.12
CA ALA A 826 7.56 2.24 22.59
C ALA A 826 8.77 1.53 23.20
N THR A 827 9.99 1.90 22.81
CA THR A 827 11.23 1.25 23.31
C THR A 827 11.70 1.81 24.65
N THR A 828 11.18 2.92 25.11
CA THR A 828 11.58 3.56 26.38
C THR A 828 10.60 3.35 27.52
N ALA A 829 9.43 2.76 27.24
CA ALA A 829 8.43 2.45 28.26
C ALA A 829 8.91 1.30 29.17
N ILE A 830 8.75 1.46 30.47
CA ILE A 830 8.97 0.38 31.45
C ILE A 830 7.80 -0.60 31.33
N ASP A 831 8.08 -1.80 30.87
CA ASP A 831 7.10 -2.89 30.78
C ASP A 831 7.12 -3.72 32.08
N ASP A 832 6.19 -3.41 32.97
CA ASP A 832 5.94 -4.15 34.20
C ASP A 832 4.75 -5.14 34.10
N SER A 833 4.21 -5.32 32.88
CA SER A 833 3.04 -6.19 32.63
C SER A 833 3.22 -7.61 33.12
N LYS A 834 4.45 -8.12 33.13
CA LYS A 834 4.78 -9.46 33.62
C LYS A 834 4.41 -9.63 35.09
N ALA A 835 4.68 -8.65 35.94
CA ALA A 835 4.33 -8.66 37.35
C ALA A 835 2.81 -8.76 37.56
N TYR A 836 2.04 -7.98 36.77
CA TYR A 836 0.56 -8.02 36.83
C TYR A 836 -0.03 -9.31 36.26
N LEU A 837 0.58 -9.91 35.25
CA LEU A 837 0.19 -11.22 34.72
C LEU A 837 0.44 -12.32 35.76
N GLN A 838 1.55 -12.26 36.47
CA GLN A 838 1.86 -13.19 37.60
C GLN A 838 0.86 -13.04 38.75
N ASP A 839 0.55 -11.81 39.14
CA ASP A 839 -0.47 -11.53 40.18
C ASP A 839 -1.85 -12.06 39.75
N MET A 840 -2.22 -11.85 38.47
CA MET A 840 -3.47 -12.39 37.91
C MET A 840 -3.52 -13.93 37.96
N ALA A 841 -2.39 -14.62 37.71
CA ALA A 841 -2.29 -16.06 37.81
C ALA A 841 -2.57 -16.52 39.27
N VAL A 842 -1.93 -15.86 40.25
CA VAL A 842 -2.11 -16.16 41.67
C VAL A 842 -3.56 -15.90 42.12
N LYS A 843 -4.13 -14.75 41.77
CA LYS A 843 -5.53 -14.39 42.08
C LYS A 843 -6.51 -15.40 41.47
N SER A 844 -6.30 -15.80 40.21
CA SER A 844 -7.13 -16.78 39.51
C SER A 844 -7.07 -18.15 40.18
N ARG A 845 -5.88 -18.63 40.54
CA ARG A 845 -5.69 -19.87 41.30
C ARG A 845 -6.45 -19.84 42.62
N ASN A 846 -6.30 -18.76 43.40
CA ASN A 846 -6.93 -18.62 44.72
C ASN A 846 -8.45 -18.55 44.62
N LEU A 847 -9.00 -17.82 43.63
CA LEU A 847 -10.45 -17.79 43.35
C LEU A 847 -10.97 -19.19 43.04
N LEU A 848 -10.31 -19.92 42.15
CA LEU A 848 -10.74 -21.28 41.80
C LEU A 848 -10.71 -22.22 43.03
N ARG A 849 -9.63 -22.21 43.83
CA ARG A 849 -9.52 -22.99 45.05
C ARG A 849 -10.67 -22.72 46.01
N SER A 850 -11.08 -21.46 46.17
CA SER A 850 -12.15 -21.06 47.08
C SER A 850 -13.56 -21.48 46.60
N LYS A 851 -13.77 -21.67 45.29
CA LYS A 851 -15.12 -21.86 44.71
C LYS A 851 -15.39 -23.30 44.27
N ILE A 852 -14.38 -24.09 43.93
CA ILE A 852 -14.53 -25.46 43.36
C ILE A 852 -15.27 -26.43 44.30
N GLY A 853 -15.09 -26.29 45.63
CA GLY A 853 -15.70 -27.18 46.61
C GLY A 853 -17.23 -27.26 46.54
N GLY A 854 -17.90 -26.17 46.15
CA GLY A 854 -19.36 -26.10 46.02
C GLY A 854 -19.91 -26.38 44.65
N MET A 855 -19.08 -26.84 43.69
CA MET A 855 -19.46 -27.02 42.29
C MET A 855 -19.71 -28.48 41.91
N SER A 856 -20.50 -28.69 40.86
CA SER A 856 -20.80 -30.01 40.30
C SER A 856 -20.84 -29.98 38.77
N GLY A 857 -20.88 -31.16 38.15
CA GLY A 857 -21.04 -31.31 36.69
C GLY A 857 -19.92 -30.67 35.84
N ASN A 858 -20.25 -30.23 34.64
CA ASN A 858 -19.31 -29.68 33.66
C ASN A 858 -18.55 -28.46 34.15
N ALA A 859 -19.19 -27.61 34.95
CA ALA A 859 -18.54 -26.45 35.57
C ALA A 859 -17.38 -26.84 36.46
N LYS A 860 -17.57 -27.87 37.32
CA LYS A 860 -16.51 -28.42 38.20
C LYS A 860 -15.33 -28.95 37.37
N VAL A 861 -15.61 -29.71 36.31
CA VAL A 861 -14.59 -30.27 35.42
C VAL A 861 -13.76 -29.14 34.76
N HIS A 862 -14.43 -28.11 34.25
CA HIS A 862 -13.77 -26.96 33.63
C HIS A 862 -12.85 -26.23 34.62
N TYR A 863 -13.35 -25.86 35.78
CA TYR A 863 -12.56 -25.12 36.77
C TYR A 863 -11.43 -25.96 37.38
N GLN A 864 -11.61 -27.29 37.52
CA GLN A 864 -10.53 -28.19 37.92
C GLN A 864 -9.41 -28.22 36.90
N SER A 865 -9.73 -28.26 35.59
CA SER A 865 -8.73 -28.22 34.52
C SER A 865 -7.91 -26.93 34.59
N LEU A 866 -8.55 -25.77 34.72
CA LEU A 866 -7.87 -24.48 34.85
C LEU A 866 -7.00 -24.40 36.09
N LEU A 867 -7.49 -24.93 37.22
CA LEU A 867 -6.72 -24.98 38.48
C LEU A 867 -5.46 -25.86 38.36
N ILE A 868 -5.54 -26.97 37.64
CA ILE A 868 -4.38 -27.84 37.38
C ILE A 868 -3.35 -27.08 36.54
N LYS A 869 -3.77 -26.40 35.47
CA LYS A 869 -2.87 -25.58 34.65
C LYS A 869 -2.15 -24.52 35.50
N LEU A 870 -2.88 -23.74 36.28
CA LEU A 870 -2.31 -22.69 37.15
C LEU A 870 -1.38 -23.27 38.24
N ASN A 871 -1.76 -24.38 38.87
CA ASN A 871 -0.90 -25.03 39.89
C ASN A 871 0.41 -25.50 39.24
N ASN A 872 0.36 -26.11 38.06
CA ASN A 872 1.56 -26.55 37.35
C ASN A 872 2.48 -25.39 36.99
N ALA A 873 1.90 -24.28 36.48
CA ALA A 873 2.68 -23.09 36.09
C ALA A 873 3.30 -22.36 37.30
N LEU A 874 2.66 -22.40 38.47
CA LEU A 874 3.13 -21.73 39.68
C LEU A 874 3.98 -22.62 40.61
N LYS A 875 4.14 -23.91 40.32
CA LYS A 875 4.70 -24.92 41.22
C LYS A 875 6.14 -24.66 41.67
N ASP A 876 6.93 -24.01 40.90
CA ASP A 876 8.35 -23.75 41.17
C ASP A 876 8.66 -22.26 41.39
N LYS A 877 7.64 -21.41 41.53
CA LYS A 877 7.82 -19.95 41.48
C LYS A 877 7.18 -19.19 42.66
N LEU A 878 6.61 -19.89 43.64
CA LEU A 878 6.08 -19.40 44.88
C LEU A 878 6.52 -20.36 46.03
#